data_30d82551a9cb95e603b7eed70d34ee2a
#
_entry.id   30d82551a9cb95e603b7eed70d34ee2a
#
_cell.length_a   1.000
_cell.length_b   1.000
_cell.length_c   1.000
_cell.angle_alpha   90.00
_cell.angle_beta   90.00
_cell.angle_gamma   90.00
#
_symmetry.space_group_name_H-M   'P 1'
#
loop_
_entity.id
_entity.type
_entity.pdbx_description
1 polymer ?
#
loop_
_entity_poly.entity_id
_entity_poly.type
_entity_poly.pdbx_seq_one_letter_code
_entity_poly.pdbx_strand_id
1 'polypeptide(L)'
;MQRLERVADDISLPELTLRGVILGALITVVFTASNIYLGLKVGLTFSSAIPAAVISMAVLRLFPGANILENNMVQTQASAAGTLSSIIFILPGLVMLGHWQGFPFWQTLAVCGAGGMLGVIFSIPLRHAMVVNSDLPYPEGVAAAEILRVGSASQAEGAHASTGLADLVAGGLAAGLFSFAAGGLRVLAEGANAWLAAGASIVRLSMGFSLALVGAGYLVGIVGGLAMLLGLILTWGIAVPWLTAITPMPADATLASFGTKIWSTQARFIGAGTIAIAAIWTLATLFKPMVEGVRASMGASLGALRGAGTHGGASMEIPRTQRDMPARWIGALTLLLVAVLAITFGMFLAPAPLAAGPTWRLVACAVLFAFVFGFLVAAACGYMAGLVGSSASPISGIGIIAVILVSLLILGVGTLDGLLGTPEGGKFAIALAIFTTSAVVAVASISNDNLQDLKTGWLVGATPWRQQVALLIGCVVGAAVIPPVLELLYHAYGFAGALPRPDMDPNQALAAPQATLMTAIATGIFTHQLNWTMILIGVALGVVLIAIDEGLRRRGGVARLPVLAVGIGIYLPPTISSALVVGAVLSWWLRRAERRRAEAHGDDVALALEHADRRGTLLASGLIVGESLVGVALAAVIGLSGREAPLALVGEGFAPTAQWLGLVAFVLVCVAFCRRVLAAAR
;
A
#
# COMPACT_ATOMS: atom_id res chain seq x y z
N MET A 1 -26.62 -24.19 -8.38
CA MET A 1 -26.13 -23.44 -7.21
C MET A 1 -27.20 -22.47 -6.77
N GLN A 2 -27.78 -22.69 -5.56
CA GLN A 2 -28.62 -21.67 -4.94
C GLN A 2 -27.73 -20.43 -4.69
N ARG A 3 -28.13 -19.28 -5.25
CA ARG A 3 -27.50 -17.99 -4.89
C ARG A 3 -27.69 -17.85 -3.38
N LEU A 4 -26.58 -17.89 -2.62
CA LEU A 4 -26.58 -17.59 -1.20
C LEU A 4 -27.08 -16.16 -1.06
N GLU A 5 -28.30 -16.04 -0.51
CA GLU A 5 -29.03 -14.78 -0.50
C GLU A 5 -28.37 -13.79 0.49
N ARG A 6 -28.40 -12.53 0.14
CA ARG A 6 -28.12 -11.40 1.02
C ARG A 6 -28.98 -11.52 2.28
N VAL A 7 -28.42 -11.23 3.46
CA VAL A 7 -29.24 -11.16 4.70
C VAL A 7 -30.33 -10.13 4.51
N ALA A 8 -31.58 -10.55 4.63
CA ALA A 8 -32.75 -9.71 4.38
C ALA A 8 -32.84 -8.54 5.37
N ASP A 9 -33.50 -7.45 4.96
CA ASP A 9 -33.57 -6.21 5.74
C ASP A 9 -34.36 -6.33 7.06
N ASP A 10 -35.27 -7.29 7.14
CA ASP A 10 -36.06 -7.64 8.31
C ASP A 10 -35.33 -8.53 9.33
N ILE A 11 -34.22 -9.17 8.89
CA ILE A 11 -33.40 -10.01 9.77
C ILE A 11 -32.37 -9.14 10.50
N SER A 12 -32.43 -9.10 11.83
CA SER A 12 -31.46 -8.41 12.68
C SER A 12 -30.52 -9.42 13.33
N LEU A 13 -29.25 -9.43 12.85
CA LEU A 13 -28.17 -10.22 13.45
C LEU A 13 -27.21 -9.31 14.21
N PRO A 14 -26.49 -9.82 15.23
CA PRO A 14 -25.39 -9.09 15.85
C PRO A 14 -24.30 -8.80 14.81
N GLU A 15 -23.95 -7.53 14.58
CA GLU A 15 -22.95 -7.13 13.59
C GLU A 15 -21.68 -6.63 14.28
N LEU A 16 -21.78 -5.54 15.04
CA LEU A 16 -20.67 -4.92 15.76
C LEU A 16 -20.64 -5.43 17.20
N THR A 17 -19.98 -6.58 17.41
CA THR A 17 -19.84 -7.21 18.72
C THR A 17 -18.50 -6.87 19.36
N LEU A 18 -18.42 -6.90 20.70
CA LEU A 18 -17.16 -6.62 21.41
C LEU A 18 -16.05 -7.61 21.00
N ARG A 19 -16.37 -8.92 20.89
CA ARG A 19 -15.41 -9.95 20.45
C ARG A 19 -14.94 -9.70 19.02
N GLY A 20 -15.86 -9.28 18.13
CA GLY A 20 -15.53 -8.90 16.76
C GLY A 20 -14.61 -7.68 16.70
N VAL A 21 -14.89 -6.63 17.48
CA VAL A 21 -14.06 -5.43 17.58
C VAL A 21 -12.66 -5.76 18.11
N ILE A 22 -12.54 -6.60 19.14
CA ILE A 22 -11.24 -7.03 19.68
C ILE A 22 -10.47 -7.84 18.63
N LEU A 23 -11.11 -8.81 17.99
CA LEU A 23 -10.47 -9.61 16.93
C LEU A 23 -10.04 -8.74 15.77
N GLY A 24 -10.91 -7.83 15.31
CA GLY A 24 -10.59 -6.87 14.25
C GLY A 24 -9.41 -5.97 14.62
N ALA A 25 -9.32 -5.51 15.88
CA ALA A 25 -8.20 -4.74 16.37
C ALA A 25 -6.88 -5.55 16.34
N LEU A 26 -6.90 -6.79 16.80
CA LEU A 26 -5.72 -7.67 16.77
C LEU A 26 -5.25 -7.93 15.34
N ILE A 27 -6.17 -8.22 14.43
CA ILE A 27 -5.85 -8.40 13.00
C ILE A 27 -5.31 -7.08 12.40
N THR A 28 -5.89 -5.93 12.78
CA THR A 28 -5.40 -4.60 12.37
C THR A 28 -3.93 -4.40 12.78
N VAL A 29 -3.57 -4.71 14.01
CA VAL A 29 -2.17 -4.60 14.49
C VAL A 29 -1.22 -5.42 13.62
N VAL A 30 -1.55 -6.68 13.37
CA VAL A 30 -0.73 -7.60 12.57
C VAL A 30 -0.55 -7.10 11.14
N PHE A 31 -1.64 -6.73 10.47
CA PHE A 31 -1.58 -6.31 9.07
C PHE A 31 -0.99 -4.91 8.89
N THR A 32 -1.22 -3.98 9.84
CA THR A 32 -0.57 -2.67 9.83
C THR A 32 0.95 -2.81 9.92
N ALA A 33 1.44 -3.59 10.90
CA ALA A 33 2.87 -3.83 11.06
C ALA A 33 3.49 -4.52 9.81
N SER A 34 2.80 -5.52 9.26
CA SER A 34 3.25 -6.23 8.05
C SER A 34 3.31 -5.30 6.82
N ASN A 35 2.28 -4.48 6.61
CA ASN A 35 2.25 -3.54 5.49
C ASN A 35 3.27 -2.41 5.63
N ILE A 36 3.56 -1.94 6.84
CA ILE A 36 4.62 -0.94 7.08
C ILE A 36 5.97 -1.51 6.66
N TYR A 37 6.33 -2.70 7.14
CA TYR A 37 7.61 -3.33 6.78
C TYR A 37 7.72 -3.57 5.28
N LEU A 38 6.71 -4.19 4.66
CA LEU A 38 6.69 -4.46 3.23
C LEU A 38 6.76 -3.16 2.42
N GLY A 39 5.95 -2.18 2.78
CA GLY A 39 5.87 -0.91 2.05
C GLY A 39 7.16 -0.10 2.13
N LEU A 40 7.87 -0.11 3.26
CA LEU A 40 9.20 0.48 3.39
C LEU A 40 10.25 -0.28 2.58
N LYS A 41 10.12 -1.60 2.47
CA LYS A 41 11.03 -2.43 1.69
C LYS A 41 10.83 -2.25 0.17
N VAL A 42 9.57 -2.15 -0.30
CA VAL A 42 9.20 -2.27 -1.73
C VAL A 42 8.47 -1.05 -2.29
N GLY A 43 7.82 -0.26 -1.44
CA GLY A 43 6.92 0.82 -1.89
C GLY A 43 5.54 0.34 -2.34
N LEU A 44 5.12 -0.84 -1.89
CA LEU A 44 3.80 -1.41 -2.16
C LEU A 44 3.16 -1.88 -0.85
N THR A 45 1.85 -1.79 -0.77
CA THR A 45 1.03 -2.38 0.31
C THR A 45 0.06 -3.38 -0.32
N PHE A 46 -0.44 -4.32 0.46
CA PHE A 46 -1.43 -5.30 0.00
C PHE A 46 -2.73 -5.19 0.79
N SER A 47 -3.83 -5.57 0.14
CA SER A 47 -5.14 -5.58 0.78
C SER A 47 -5.22 -6.67 1.86
N SER A 48 -5.65 -6.30 3.05
CA SER A 48 -5.88 -7.22 4.17
C SER A 48 -7.30 -7.78 4.25
N ALA A 49 -8.22 -7.32 3.39
CA ALA A 49 -9.64 -7.66 3.43
C ALA A 49 -9.90 -9.18 3.35
N ILE A 50 -9.33 -9.87 2.35
CA ILE A 50 -9.51 -11.30 2.15
C ILE A 50 -8.89 -12.14 3.27
N PRO A 51 -7.59 -11.95 3.63
CA PRO A 51 -6.99 -12.66 4.75
C PRO A 51 -7.73 -12.42 6.08
N ALA A 52 -8.15 -11.19 6.33
CA ALA A 52 -8.91 -10.83 7.53
C ALA A 52 -10.27 -11.56 7.60
N ALA A 53 -11.00 -11.66 6.48
CA ALA A 53 -12.24 -12.42 6.40
C ALA A 53 -12.01 -13.90 6.75
N VAL A 54 -10.97 -14.52 6.21
CA VAL A 54 -10.62 -15.93 6.49
C VAL A 54 -10.25 -16.15 7.95
N ILE A 55 -9.42 -15.28 8.53
CA ILE A 55 -9.04 -15.34 9.95
C ILE A 55 -10.28 -15.14 10.84
N SER A 56 -11.11 -14.16 10.51
CA SER A 56 -12.35 -13.88 11.24
C SER A 56 -13.26 -15.10 11.30
N MET A 57 -13.56 -15.69 10.15
CA MET A 57 -14.40 -16.89 10.08
C MET A 57 -13.80 -18.08 10.84
N ALA A 58 -12.48 -18.25 10.77
CA ALA A 58 -11.79 -19.34 11.47
C ALA A 58 -11.81 -19.18 12.99
N VAL A 59 -11.68 -17.95 13.50
CA VAL A 59 -11.66 -17.67 14.94
C VAL A 59 -13.07 -17.56 15.51
N LEU A 60 -13.97 -16.81 14.87
CA LEU A 60 -15.31 -16.60 15.39
C LEU A 60 -16.17 -17.85 15.40
N ARG A 61 -15.91 -18.84 14.53
CA ARG A 61 -16.59 -20.15 14.59
C ARG A 61 -16.41 -20.88 15.92
N LEU A 62 -15.37 -20.55 16.70
CA LEU A 62 -15.16 -21.12 18.03
C LEU A 62 -16.15 -20.58 19.07
N PHE A 63 -16.91 -19.55 18.73
CA PHE A 63 -17.86 -18.89 19.61
C PHE A 63 -19.30 -19.12 19.11
N PRO A 64 -20.26 -19.34 20.00
CA PRO A 64 -21.66 -19.52 19.62
C PRO A 64 -22.25 -18.26 19.00
N GLY A 65 -23.13 -18.42 18.01
CA GLY A 65 -23.84 -17.32 17.36
C GLY A 65 -23.00 -16.47 16.41
N ALA A 66 -21.82 -16.94 15.98
CA ALA A 66 -21.06 -16.28 14.92
C ALA A 66 -21.87 -16.24 13.61
N ASN A 67 -21.81 -15.13 12.90
CA ASN A 67 -22.58 -14.93 11.68
C ASN A 67 -21.82 -14.13 10.62
N ILE A 68 -22.32 -14.13 9.38
CA ILE A 68 -21.67 -13.48 8.24
C ILE A 68 -21.49 -11.97 8.44
N LEU A 69 -22.44 -11.28 9.10
CA LEU A 69 -22.37 -9.85 9.31
C LEU A 69 -21.31 -9.47 10.35
N GLU A 70 -21.15 -10.28 11.40
CA GLU A 70 -20.08 -10.12 12.38
C GLU A 70 -18.71 -10.31 11.73
N ASN A 71 -18.55 -11.34 10.91
CA ASN A 71 -17.32 -11.57 10.13
C ASN A 71 -17.01 -10.42 9.16
N ASN A 72 -18.04 -9.85 8.52
CA ASN A 72 -17.89 -8.69 7.66
C ASN A 72 -17.40 -7.46 8.45
N MET A 73 -17.89 -7.23 9.69
CA MET A 73 -17.41 -6.12 10.53
C MET A 73 -15.94 -6.27 10.91
N VAL A 74 -15.49 -7.48 11.24
CA VAL A 74 -14.08 -7.78 11.54
C VAL A 74 -13.21 -7.53 10.30
N GLN A 75 -13.65 -8.03 9.14
CA GLN A 75 -12.94 -7.82 7.88
C GLN A 75 -12.85 -6.33 7.54
N THR A 76 -13.95 -5.59 7.64
CA THR A 76 -14.02 -4.15 7.40
C THR A 76 -13.09 -3.37 8.33
N GLN A 77 -13.08 -3.68 9.62
CA GLN A 77 -12.18 -3.03 10.58
C GLN A 77 -10.71 -3.30 10.27
N ALA A 78 -10.37 -4.54 9.93
CA ALA A 78 -8.99 -4.94 9.64
C ALA A 78 -8.49 -4.44 8.26
N SER A 79 -9.40 -4.20 7.32
CA SER A 79 -9.08 -3.66 6.00
C SER A 79 -8.44 -2.28 6.09
N ALA A 80 -8.90 -1.43 6.99
CA ALA A 80 -8.31 -0.12 7.26
C ALA A 80 -6.80 -0.17 7.56
N ALA A 81 -6.32 -1.28 8.13
CA ALA A 81 -4.90 -1.48 8.44
C ALA A 81 -4.01 -1.52 7.19
N GLY A 82 -4.46 -2.26 6.18
CA GLY A 82 -3.71 -2.42 4.93
C GLY A 82 -3.49 -1.10 4.22
N THR A 83 -4.51 -0.26 4.21
CA THR A 83 -4.52 0.99 3.44
C THR A 83 -3.98 2.18 4.21
N LEU A 84 -4.28 2.33 5.51
CA LEU A 84 -3.73 3.43 6.30
C LEU A 84 -2.19 3.36 6.40
N SER A 85 -1.62 2.14 6.34
CA SER A 85 -0.17 1.96 6.30
C SER A 85 0.49 2.63 5.08
N SER A 86 -0.25 2.99 4.03
CA SER A 86 0.27 3.74 2.86
C SER A 86 0.87 5.11 3.22
N ILE A 87 0.63 5.62 4.42
CA ILE A 87 1.25 6.86 4.91
C ILE A 87 2.78 6.77 4.98
N ILE A 88 3.33 5.54 5.03
CA ILE A 88 4.78 5.29 4.93
C ILE A 88 5.37 5.69 3.57
N PHE A 89 4.55 5.94 2.58
CA PHE A 89 4.98 6.47 1.28
C PHE A 89 5.40 7.94 1.35
N ILE A 90 5.07 8.63 2.43
CA ILE A 90 5.31 10.06 2.60
C ILE A 90 6.04 10.37 3.91
N LEU A 91 5.49 9.88 5.04
CA LEU A 91 5.90 10.30 6.38
C LEU A 91 7.39 10.09 6.70
N PRO A 92 8.06 8.99 6.26
CA PRO A 92 9.50 8.81 6.45
C PRO A 92 10.36 9.92 5.85
N GLY A 93 9.81 10.67 4.89
CA GLY A 93 10.46 11.83 4.31
C GLY A 93 10.86 12.89 5.34
N LEU A 94 10.13 13.01 6.46
CA LEU A 94 10.46 13.97 7.54
C LEU A 94 11.77 13.61 8.25
N VAL A 95 12.03 12.31 8.40
CA VAL A 95 13.30 11.82 8.95
C VAL A 95 14.42 11.93 7.91
N MET A 96 14.12 11.64 6.63
CA MET A 96 15.09 11.79 5.52
C MET A 96 15.52 13.25 5.32
N LEU A 97 14.65 14.22 5.61
CA LEU A 97 14.97 15.66 5.61
C LEU A 97 15.78 16.09 6.84
N GLY A 98 15.94 15.22 7.84
CA GLY A 98 16.51 15.56 9.13
C GLY A 98 15.65 16.53 9.95
N HIS A 99 14.36 16.67 9.60
CA HIS A 99 13.42 17.49 10.36
C HIS A 99 12.98 16.77 11.64
N TRP A 100 12.73 15.47 11.56
CA TRP A 100 12.52 14.59 12.68
C TRP A 100 13.72 13.68 12.91
N GLN A 101 14.01 13.39 14.21
CA GLN A 101 15.05 12.43 14.62
C GLN A 101 14.48 11.02 14.88
N GLY A 102 13.20 10.86 14.79
CA GLY A 102 12.38 9.67 14.96
C GLY A 102 10.93 10.01 14.63
N PHE A 103 9.97 9.20 15.08
CA PHE A 103 8.55 9.43 14.79
C PHE A 103 7.80 9.88 16.05
N PRO A 104 7.53 11.20 16.25
CA PRO A 104 6.79 11.71 17.40
C PRO A 104 5.40 11.06 17.48
N PHE A 105 5.16 10.28 18.55
CA PHE A 105 3.97 9.44 18.66
C PHE A 105 2.67 10.21 18.41
N TRP A 106 2.47 11.32 19.15
CA TRP A 106 1.19 12.07 19.10
C TRP A 106 0.96 12.78 17.77
N GLN A 107 2.01 13.36 17.16
CA GLN A 107 1.86 14.03 15.86
C GLN A 107 1.60 13.02 14.74
N THR A 108 2.31 11.88 14.77
CA THR A 108 2.14 10.80 13.81
C THR A 108 0.76 10.18 13.96
N LEU A 109 0.35 9.84 15.19
CA LEU A 109 -0.98 9.29 15.47
C LEU A 109 -2.09 10.26 15.00
N ALA A 110 -1.93 11.54 15.29
CA ALA A 110 -2.96 12.54 14.95
C ALA A 110 -3.10 12.73 13.45
N VAL A 111 -2.00 12.84 12.70
CA VAL A 111 -2.08 13.03 11.23
C VAL A 111 -2.61 11.77 10.54
N CYS A 112 -2.18 10.57 10.97
CA CYS A 112 -2.66 9.29 10.45
C CYS A 112 -4.14 9.08 10.78
N GLY A 113 -4.50 9.25 12.06
CA GLY A 113 -5.85 9.01 12.54
C GLY A 113 -6.86 10.02 11.98
N ALA A 114 -6.55 11.31 12.03
CA ALA A 114 -7.44 12.34 11.50
C ALA A 114 -7.59 12.22 9.98
N GLY A 115 -6.49 12.01 9.23
CA GLY A 115 -6.54 11.77 7.80
C GLY A 115 -7.36 10.53 7.46
N GLY A 116 -7.09 9.39 8.10
CA GLY A 116 -7.81 8.13 7.88
C GLY A 116 -9.31 8.26 8.18
N MET A 117 -9.67 8.83 9.34
CA MET A 117 -11.08 9.03 9.71
C MET A 117 -11.80 10.02 8.78
N LEU A 118 -11.13 11.08 8.27
CA LEU A 118 -11.69 11.94 7.23
C LEU A 118 -11.96 11.16 5.96
N GLY A 119 -11.08 10.22 5.57
CA GLY A 119 -11.29 9.32 4.44
C GLY A 119 -12.57 8.48 4.59
N VAL A 120 -12.84 7.96 5.79
CA VAL A 120 -14.11 7.28 6.08
C VAL A 120 -15.29 8.23 5.92
N ILE A 121 -15.23 9.42 6.53
CA ILE A 121 -16.33 10.40 6.49
C ILE A 121 -16.62 10.84 5.06
N PHE A 122 -15.60 11.10 4.25
CA PHE A 122 -15.75 11.54 2.86
C PHE A 122 -16.36 10.44 1.96
N SER A 123 -16.14 9.16 2.28
CA SER A 123 -16.73 8.06 1.52
C SER A 123 -18.23 7.83 1.83
N ILE A 124 -18.76 8.34 2.95
CA ILE A 124 -20.16 8.17 3.32
C ILE A 124 -21.12 8.77 2.27
N PRO A 125 -21.02 10.07 1.89
CA PRO A 125 -21.87 10.63 0.86
C PRO A 125 -21.65 10.02 -0.52
N LEU A 126 -20.46 9.44 -0.78
CA LEU A 126 -20.14 8.80 -2.06
C LEU A 126 -20.77 7.40 -2.19
N ARG A 127 -21.09 6.74 -1.08
CA ARG A 127 -21.60 5.36 -1.05
C ARG A 127 -22.84 5.14 -1.92
N HIS A 128 -23.84 5.98 -1.80
CA HIS A 128 -25.08 5.81 -2.57
C HIS A 128 -24.84 5.89 -4.08
N ALA A 129 -24.06 6.85 -4.53
CA ALA A 129 -23.79 7.05 -5.95
C ALA A 129 -22.82 6.01 -6.51
N MET A 130 -21.79 5.63 -5.75
CA MET A 130 -20.71 4.80 -6.25
C MET A 130 -20.86 3.30 -5.92
N VAL A 131 -21.58 2.93 -4.83
CA VAL A 131 -21.73 1.53 -4.42
C VAL A 131 -23.13 1.00 -4.70
N VAL A 132 -24.17 1.76 -4.36
CA VAL A 132 -25.58 1.28 -4.45
C VAL A 132 -26.12 1.47 -5.85
N ASN A 133 -25.98 2.66 -6.42
CA ASN A 133 -26.57 3.09 -7.70
C ASN A 133 -25.52 3.12 -8.83
N SER A 134 -24.57 2.19 -8.83
CA SER A 134 -23.47 2.18 -9.79
C SER A 134 -23.19 0.76 -10.28
N ASP A 135 -22.82 0.65 -11.55
CA ASP A 135 -22.37 -0.58 -12.20
C ASP A 135 -20.86 -0.82 -12.06
N LEU A 136 -20.20 -0.10 -11.13
CA LEU A 136 -18.79 -0.30 -10.85
C LEU A 136 -18.53 -1.74 -10.35
N PRO A 137 -17.51 -2.44 -10.90
CA PRO A 137 -17.29 -3.87 -10.66
C PRO A 137 -16.86 -4.21 -9.23
N TYR A 138 -16.14 -3.33 -8.53
CA TYR A 138 -15.62 -3.55 -7.17
C TYR A 138 -14.98 -4.95 -6.98
N PRO A 139 -13.91 -5.28 -7.72
CA PRO A 139 -13.42 -6.66 -7.80
C PRO A 139 -13.04 -7.26 -6.45
N GLU A 140 -12.40 -6.49 -5.57
CA GLU A 140 -11.99 -6.96 -4.24
C GLU A 140 -13.18 -7.06 -3.29
N GLY A 141 -14.11 -6.10 -3.34
CA GLY A 141 -15.32 -6.11 -2.53
C GLY A 141 -16.25 -7.29 -2.87
N VAL A 142 -16.37 -7.60 -4.16
CA VAL A 142 -17.13 -8.78 -4.63
C VAL A 142 -16.44 -10.06 -4.18
N ALA A 143 -15.12 -10.18 -4.38
CA ALA A 143 -14.36 -11.35 -3.94
C ALA A 143 -14.45 -11.58 -2.43
N ALA A 144 -14.35 -10.53 -1.61
CA ALA A 144 -14.52 -10.63 -0.16
C ALA A 144 -15.94 -11.08 0.23
N ALA A 145 -16.97 -10.56 -0.44
CA ALA A 145 -18.36 -10.98 -0.21
C ALA A 145 -18.57 -12.46 -0.54
N GLU A 146 -18.03 -12.95 -1.64
CA GLU A 146 -18.12 -14.37 -2.02
C GLU A 146 -17.38 -15.27 -1.01
N ILE A 147 -16.22 -14.86 -0.53
CA ILE A 147 -15.48 -15.60 0.51
C ILE A 147 -16.29 -15.67 1.81
N LEU A 148 -16.90 -14.57 2.23
CA LEU A 148 -17.75 -14.55 3.42
C LEU A 148 -18.99 -15.43 3.24
N ARG A 149 -19.64 -15.43 2.09
CA ARG A 149 -20.80 -16.28 1.78
C ARG A 149 -20.44 -17.76 1.78
N VAL A 150 -19.41 -18.14 1.03
CA VAL A 150 -18.96 -19.55 0.95
C VAL A 150 -18.51 -20.05 2.32
N GLY A 151 -17.75 -19.22 3.07
CA GLY A 151 -17.30 -19.58 4.40
C GLY A 151 -18.44 -19.73 5.41
N SER A 152 -19.48 -18.90 5.32
CA SER A 152 -20.66 -19.00 6.19
C SER A 152 -21.55 -20.19 5.84
N ALA A 153 -21.71 -20.55 4.56
CA ALA A 153 -22.44 -21.74 4.14
C ALA A 153 -21.73 -23.03 4.57
N SER A 154 -20.41 -23.09 4.45
CA SER A 154 -19.61 -24.24 4.86
C SER A 154 -19.51 -24.39 6.40
N GLN A 155 -19.79 -23.33 7.16
CA GLN A 155 -19.96 -23.42 8.63
C GLN A 155 -21.21 -24.27 8.97
N ALA A 156 -22.26 -24.21 8.16
CA ALA A 156 -23.44 -25.09 8.31
C ALA A 156 -23.12 -26.55 7.92
N GLU A 157 -22.11 -26.79 7.07
CA GLU A 157 -21.73 -28.12 6.56
C GLU A 157 -20.38 -28.65 7.13
N GLY A 158 -19.68 -27.91 7.95
CA GLY A 158 -18.56 -28.40 8.79
C GLY A 158 -17.17 -28.51 8.16
N ALA A 159 -16.91 -28.22 6.86
CA ALA A 159 -15.71 -28.72 6.19
C ALA A 159 -14.64 -27.71 5.70
N HIS A 160 -14.95 -26.50 5.24
CA HIS A 160 -13.99 -25.74 4.40
C HIS A 160 -13.32 -24.48 4.95
N ALA A 161 -13.72 -23.92 6.06
CA ALA A 161 -13.07 -22.74 6.65
C ALA A 161 -11.65 -23.01 7.19
N SER A 162 -11.34 -24.26 7.54
CA SER A 162 -10.05 -24.67 8.08
C SER A 162 -8.92 -24.69 7.04
N THR A 163 -9.23 -24.93 5.77
CA THR A 163 -8.22 -25.04 4.70
C THR A 163 -7.63 -23.69 4.34
N GLY A 164 -8.42 -22.63 4.25
CA GLY A 164 -7.94 -21.28 3.94
C GLY A 164 -7.01 -20.72 5.01
N LEU A 165 -7.35 -20.88 6.29
CA LEU A 165 -6.46 -20.50 7.40
C LEU A 165 -5.17 -21.33 7.39
N ALA A 166 -5.26 -22.63 7.11
CA ALA A 166 -4.10 -23.52 7.03
C ALA A 166 -3.13 -23.10 5.91
N ASP A 167 -3.65 -22.58 4.79
CA ASP A 167 -2.81 -22.06 3.69
C ASP A 167 -2.14 -20.73 4.08
N LEU A 168 -2.88 -19.79 4.70
CA LEU A 168 -2.33 -18.55 5.21
C LEU A 168 -1.22 -18.80 6.24
N VAL A 169 -1.47 -19.67 7.22
CA VAL A 169 -0.50 -20.03 8.27
C VAL A 169 0.71 -20.77 7.68
N ALA A 170 0.50 -21.67 6.72
CA ALA A 170 1.61 -22.38 6.08
C ALA A 170 2.53 -21.45 5.30
N GLY A 171 1.96 -20.49 4.54
CA GLY A 171 2.73 -19.42 3.90
C GLY A 171 3.50 -18.59 4.93
N GLY A 172 2.81 -18.20 6.01
CA GLY A 172 3.40 -17.39 7.08
C GLY A 172 4.55 -18.08 7.79
N LEU A 173 4.40 -19.36 8.14
CA LEU A 173 5.47 -20.15 8.76
C LEU A 173 6.65 -20.35 7.81
N ALA A 174 6.40 -20.68 6.55
CA ALA A 174 7.48 -20.88 5.57
C ALA A 174 8.32 -19.61 5.39
N ALA A 175 7.68 -18.47 5.19
CA ALA A 175 8.38 -17.19 5.01
C ALA A 175 8.99 -16.67 6.32
N GLY A 176 8.30 -16.84 7.44
CA GLY A 176 8.83 -16.47 8.75
C GLY A 176 10.08 -17.24 9.13
N LEU A 177 10.08 -18.56 8.95
CA LEU A 177 11.25 -19.40 9.20
C LEU A 177 12.43 -19.06 8.28
N PHE A 178 12.15 -18.83 6.99
CA PHE A 178 13.17 -18.40 6.04
C PHE A 178 13.76 -17.04 6.46
N SER A 179 12.92 -16.04 6.74
CA SER A 179 13.35 -14.70 7.15
C SER A 179 14.12 -14.72 8.47
N PHE A 180 13.71 -15.55 9.43
CA PHE A 180 14.45 -15.73 10.69
C PHE A 180 15.81 -16.38 10.46
N ALA A 181 15.91 -17.39 9.60
CA ALA A 181 17.16 -18.03 9.24
C ALA A 181 18.11 -17.10 8.47
N ALA A 182 17.55 -16.22 7.62
CA ALA A 182 18.34 -15.28 6.82
C ALA A 182 18.72 -14.01 7.61
N GLY A 183 17.75 -13.27 8.10
CA GLY A 183 17.97 -11.99 8.78
C GLY A 183 18.38 -12.13 10.25
N GLY A 184 17.86 -13.16 10.95
CA GLY A 184 18.16 -13.42 12.36
C GLY A 184 19.46 -14.20 12.56
N LEU A 185 19.47 -15.44 12.10
CA LEU A 185 20.60 -16.37 12.31
C LEU A 185 21.75 -16.17 11.32
N ARG A 186 21.51 -15.52 10.20
CA ARG A 186 22.44 -15.29 9.07
C ARG A 186 22.97 -16.58 8.40
N VAL A 187 22.32 -17.72 8.62
CA VAL A 187 22.69 -19.01 8.00
C VAL A 187 22.22 -19.10 6.54
N LEU A 188 21.26 -18.31 6.14
CA LEU A 188 20.81 -18.11 4.76
C LEU A 188 21.10 -16.66 4.34
N ALA A 189 21.24 -16.42 3.02
CA ALA A 189 21.29 -15.04 2.51
C ALA A 189 19.91 -14.59 2.02
N GLU A 190 19.66 -13.29 2.07
CA GLU A 190 18.44 -12.65 1.53
C GLU A 190 18.50 -12.42 0.02
N GLY A 191 19.63 -12.69 -0.61
CA GLY A 191 19.82 -12.53 -2.05
C GLY A 191 21.25 -12.82 -2.48
N ALA A 192 21.48 -12.82 -3.79
CA ALA A 192 22.77 -12.95 -4.41
C ALA A 192 23.02 -11.81 -5.40
N ASN A 193 24.23 -11.29 -5.43
CA ASN A 193 24.66 -10.21 -6.31
C ASN A 193 25.97 -10.57 -6.98
N ALA A 194 26.05 -10.36 -8.28
CA ALA A 194 27.29 -10.46 -9.05
C ALA A 194 27.55 -9.13 -9.78
N TRP A 195 28.72 -8.55 -9.56
CA TRP A 195 29.17 -7.33 -10.21
C TRP A 195 30.22 -7.66 -11.26
N LEU A 196 29.99 -7.24 -12.49
CA LEU A 196 30.84 -7.54 -13.63
C LEU A 196 31.29 -6.25 -14.29
N ALA A 197 32.58 -6.15 -14.57
CA ALA A 197 33.12 -5.10 -15.42
C ALA A 197 33.07 -5.57 -16.88
N ALA A 198 32.43 -4.78 -17.75
CA ALA A 198 32.38 -5.00 -19.19
C ALA A 198 33.03 -3.81 -19.87
N GLY A 199 34.39 -3.80 -19.95
CA GLY A 199 35.15 -2.62 -20.32
C GLY A 199 35.00 -1.50 -19.29
N ALA A 200 34.56 -0.31 -19.73
CA ALA A 200 34.26 0.82 -18.87
C ALA A 200 32.85 0.72 -18.21
N SER A 201 32.01 -0.19 -18.65
CA SER A 201 30.65 -0.38 -18.16
C SER A 201 30.60 -1.33 -16.95
N ILE A 202 29.71 -1.05 -16.02
CA ILE A 202 29.42 -1.93 -14.89
C ILE A 202 28.04 -2.58 -15.07
N VAL A 203 28.00 -3.90 -15.01
CA VAL A 203 26.78 -4.70 -15.07
C VAL A 203 26.57 -5.37 -13.71
N ARG A 204 25.35 -5.35 -13.21
CA ARG A 204 24.96 -6.04 -11.98
C ARG A 204 23.89 -7.08 -12.26
N LEU A 205 24.16 -8.31 -11.90
CA LEU A 205 23.18 -9.39 -11.85
C LEU A 205 22.76 -9.59 -10.38
N SER A 206 21.49 -9.51 -10.11
CA SER A 206 20.97 -9.62 -8.75
C SER A 206 19.72 -10.49 -8.70
N MET A 207 19.65 -11.33 -7.66
CA MET A 207 18.48 -12.13 -7.36
C MET A 207 18.17 -11.99 -5.87
N GLY A 208 16.96 -11.54 -5.54
CA GLY A 208 16.47 -11.49 -4.17
C GLY A 208 15.77 -12.79 -3.79
N PHE A 209 15.88 -13.19 -2.53
CA PHE A 209 15.26 -14.40 -1.99
C PHE A 209 14.12 -14.12 -1.02
N SER A 210 13.62 -12.88 -0.96
CA SER A 210 12.48 -12.53 -0.12
C SER A 210 11.21 -13.21 -0.60
N LEU A 211 10.63 -14.03 0.27
CA LEU A 211 9.38 -14.73 0.01
C LEU A 211 8.15 -13.82 0.07
N ALA A 212 8.22 -12.75 0.89
CA ALA A 212 7.20 -11.70 0.88
C ALA A 212 7.11 -11.02 -0.49
N LEU A 213 8.25 -10.79 -1.16
CA LEU A 213 8.29 -10.22 -2.50
C LEU A 213 7.77 -11.19 -3.56
N VAL A 214 8.03 -12.48 -3.41
CA VAL A 214 7.40 -13.51 -4.24
C VAL A 214 5.89 -13.50 -4.06
N GLY A 215 5.40 -13.41 -2.83
CA GLY A 215 3.98 -13.26 -2.53
C GLY A 215 3.37 -12.00 -3.16
N ALA A 216 4.03 -10.86 -3.00
CA ALA A 216 3.59 -9.61 -3.61
C ALA A 216 3.58 -9.68 -5.15
N GLY A 217 4.62 -10.24 -5.76
CA GLY A 217 4.69 -10.46 -7.20
C GLY A 217 3.60 -11.40 -7.71
N TYR A 218 3.27 -12.46 -6.94
CA TYR A 218 2.16 -13.36 -7.24
C TYR A 218 0.82 -12.61 -7.32
N LEU A 219 0.57 -11.70 -6.38
CA LEU A 219 -0.65 -10.87 -6.35
C LEU A 219 -0.69 -9.83 -7.48
N VAL A 220 0.46 -9.22 -7.81
CA VAL A 220 0.59 -8.26 -8.92
C VAL A 220 0.34 -8.93 -10.29
N GLY A 221 0.72 -10.20 -10.43
CA GLY A 221 0.52 -10.99 -11.63
C GLY A 221 1.49 -10.69 -12.76
N ILE A 222 1.37 -11.47 -13.86
CA ILE A 222 2.38 -11.51 -14.94
C ILE A 222 2.53 -10.19 -15.68
N VAL A 223 1.45 -9.44 -15.90
CA VAL A 223 1.50 -8.18 -16.66
C VAL A 223 2.32 -7.13 -15.91
N GLY A 224 2.07 -6.98 -14.60
CA GLY A 224 2.86 -6.10 -13.76
C GLY A 224 4.30 -6.57 -13.59
N GLY A 225 4.49 -7.89 -13.42
CA GLY A 225 5.82 -8.48 -13.29
C GLY A 225 6.70 -8.30 -14.55
N LEU A 226 6.14 -8.49 -15.75
CA LEU A 226 6.88 -8.23 -17.00
C LEU A 226 7.18 -6.75 -17.21
N ALA A 227 6.29 -5.87 -16.80
CA ALA A 227 6.56 -4.43 -16.83
C ALA A 227 7.70 -4.05 -15.87
N MET A 228 7.73 -4.62 -14.66
CA MET A 228 8.85 -4.43 -13.72
C MET A 228 10.16 -5.03 -14.25
N LEU A 229 10.11 -6.19 -14.91
CA LEU A 229 11.26 -6.79 -15.55
C LEU A 229 11.82 -5.88 -16.66
N LEU A 230 10.95 -5.27 -17.48
CA LEU A 230 11.36 -4.29 -18.47
C LEU A 230 12.07 -3.11 -17.80
N GLY A 231 11.52 -2.57 -16.71
CA GLY A 231 12.16 -1.50 -15.94
C GLY A 231 13.53 -1.91 -15.39
N LEU A 232 13.65 -3.11 -14.88
CA LEU A 232 14.91 -3.68 -14.39
C LEU A 232 15.97 -3.76 -15.53
N ILE A 233 15.58 -4.25 -16.71
CA ILE A 233 16.45 -4.34 -17.88
C ILE A 233 16.87 -2.94 -18.37
N LEU A 234 15.94 -1.99 -18.46
CA LEU A 234 16.24 -0.62 -18.86
C LEU A 234 17.25 0.05 -17.92
N THR A 235 17.16 -0.23 -16.61
CA THR A 235 18.07 0.36 -15.63
C THR A 235 19.42 -0.35 -15.59
N TRP A 236 19.42 -1.63 -15.25
CA TRP A 236 20.65 -2.38 -14.96
C TRP A 236 21.27 -3.04 -16.19
N GLY A 237 20.51 -3.18 -17.28
CA GLY A 237 21.00 -3.64 -18.57
C GLY A 237 21.44 -2.50 -19.51
N ILE A 238 20.88 -1.28 -19.36
CA ILE A 238 21.15 -0.17 -20.28
C ILE A 238 21.65 1.08 -19.55
N ALA A 239 20.84 1.69 -18.66
CA ALA A 239 21.13 3.01 -18.11
C ALA A 239 22.39 3.02 -17.22
N VAL A 240 22.50 2.10 -16.25
CA VAL A 240 23.68 2.03 -15.37
C VAL A 240 24.95 1.67 -16.13
N PRO A 241 24.98 0.64 -17.01
CA PRO A 241 26.15 0.37 -17.85
C PRO A 241 26.59 1.57 -18.72
N TRP A 242 25.63 2.28 -19.33
CA TRP A 242 25.93 3.45 -20.14
C TRP A 242 26.46 4.61 -19.29
N LEU A 243 25.82 4.93 -18.17
CA LEU A 243 26.23 6.02 -17.28
C LEU A 243 27.60 5.75 -16.64
N THR A 244 27.89 4.50 -16.26
CA THR A 244 29.21 4.13 -15.72
C THR A 244 30.31 4.20 -16.75
N ALA A 245 30.00 3.93 -18.02
CA ALA A 245 30.97 4.03 -19.12
C ALA A 245 31.43 5.49 -19.41
N ILE A 246 30.52 6.45 -19.24
CA ILE A 246 30.78 7.87 -19.51
C ILE A 246 31.23 8.67 -18.27
N THR A 247 31.08 8.09 -17.06
CA THR A 247 31.48 8.74 -15.81
C THR A 247 32.79 8.12 -15.31
N PRO A 248 33.85 8.90 -15.08
CA PRO A 248 35.10 8.34 -14.58
C PRO A 248 34.93 7.77 -13.17
N MET A 249 35.35 6.53 -12.97
CA MET A 249 35.31 5.86 -11.67
C MET A 249 36.43 6.39 -10.77
N PRO A 250 36.14 6.84 -9.55
CA PRO A 250 37.15 7.23 -8.57
C PRO A 250 38.09 6.06 -8.26
N ALA A 251 39.40 6.37 -8.03
CA ALA A 251 40.43 5.35 -7.84
C ALA A 251 40.26 4.51 -6.58
N ASP A 252 39.54 5.02 -5.59
CA ASP A 252 39.23 4.38 -4.31
C ASP A 252 37.86 3.63 -4.30
N ALA A 253 37.09 3.73 -5.40
CA ALA A 253 35.77 3.14 -5.48
C ALA A 253 35.82 1.67 -5.96
N THR A 254 34.97 0.83 -5.37
CA THR A 254 34.69 -0.52 -5.88
C THR A 254 33.65 -0.50 -6.98
N LEU A 255 33.58 -1.54 -7.82
CA LEU A 255 32.51 -1.69 -8.82
C LEU A 255 31.12 -1.56 -8.19
N ALA A 256 30.93 -2.15 -7.00
CA ALA A 256 29.68 -2.14 -6.28
C ALA A 256 29.31 -0.76 -5.77
N SER A 257 30.22 -0.05 -5.11
CA SER A 257 29.98 1.29 -4.57
C SER A 257 29.72 2.30 -5.68
N PHE A 258 30.53 2.28 -6.75
CA PHE A 258 30.38 3.19 -7.88
C PHE A 258 29.09 2.94 -8.68
N GLY A 259 28.79 1.67 -9.02
CA GLY A 259 27.56 1.32 -9.73
C GLY A 259 26.31 1.67 -8.92
N THR A 260 26.32 1.43 -7.60
CA THR A 260 25.22 1.81 -6.71
C THR A 260 25.06 3.33 -6.62
N LYS A 261 26.16 4.08 -6.55
CA LYS A 261 26.14 5.55 -6.53
C LYS A 261 25.54 6.11 -7.82
N ILE A 262 25.99 5.65 -8.99
CA ILE A 262 25.46 6.08 -10.28
C ILE A 262 23.95 5.75 -10.39
N TRP A 263 23.54 4.56 -9.97
CA TRP A 263 22.12 4.23 -9.94
C TRP A 263 21.33 5.18 -9.05
N SER A 264 21.76 5.39 -7.80
CA SER A 264 21.00 6.17 -6.81
C SER A 264 20.93 7.66 -7.13
N THR A 265 21.99 8.24 -7.75
CA THR A 265 22.09 9.67 -8.04
C THR A 265 21.65 10.06 -9.45
N GLN A 266 21.56 9.11 -10.38
CA GLN A 266 21.23 9.38 -11.78
C GLN A 266 20.12 8.46 -12.31
N ALA A 267 20.37 7.16 -12.48
CA ALA A 267 19.43 6.25 -13.14
C ALA A 267 18.07 6.16 -12.40
N ARG A 268 18.07 6.23 -11.08
CA ARG A 268 16.86 6.24 -10.25
C ARG A 268 15.93 7.40 -10.58
N PHE A 269 16.43 8.57 -10.95
CA PHE A 269 15.63 9.73 -11.36
C PHE A 269 14.93 9.54 -12.70
N ILE A 270 15.45 8.68 -13.59
CA ILE A 270 14.72 8.24 -14.79
C ILE A 270 13.43 7.51 -14.38
N GLY A 271 13.52 6.59 -13.41
CA GLY A 271 12.36 5.93 -12.83
C GLY A 271 11.36 6.91 -12.21
N ALA A 272 11.85 7.91 -11.46
CA ALA A 272 11.03 8.95 -10.88
C ALA A 272 10.22 9.74 -11.93
N GLY A 273 10.88 10.17 -13.03
CA GLY A 273 10.22 10.85 -14.14
C GLY A 273 9.18 9.96 -14.84
N THR A 274 9.51 8.68 -15.04
CA THR A 274 8.58 7.70 -15.65
C THR A 274 7.35 7.49 -14.75
N ILE A 275 7.53 7.35 -13.42
CA ILE A 275 6.43 7.22 -12.45
C ILE A 275 5.56 8.48 -12.47
N ALA A 276 6.17 9.66 -12.43
CA ALA A 276 5.45 10.93 -12.40
C ALA A 276 4.54 11.11 -13.61
N ILE A 277 5.06 10.93 -14.83
CA ILE A 277 4.24 11.07 -16.05
C ILE A 277 3.18 9.97 -16.18
N ALA A 278 3.48 8.73 -15.76
CA ALA A 278 2.51 7.64 -15.72
C ALA A 278 1.35 7.95 -14.77
N ALA A 279 1.64 8.51 -13.60
CA ALA A 279 0.64 8.93 -12.62
C ALA A 279 -0.25 10.06 -13.17
N ILE A 280 0.36 11.11 -13.76
CA ILE A 280 -0.36 12.21 -14.38
C ILE A 280 -1.27 11.70 -15.51
N TRP A 281 -0.76 10.81 -16.38
CA TRP A 281 -1.54 10.21 -17.45
C TRP A 281 -2.72 9.40 -16.93
N THR A 282 -2.50 8.56 -15.92
CA THR A 282 -3.57 7.76 -15.31
C THR A 282 -4.67 8.66 -14.74
N LEU A 283 -4.30 9.72 -14.03
CA LEU A 283 -5.29 10.67 -13.52
C LEU A 283 -6.00 11.47 -14.63
N ALA A 284 -5.28 11.87 -15.67
CA ALA A 284 -5.88 12.55 -16.82
C ALA A 284 -6.91 11.67 -17.53
N THR A 285 -6.64 10.38 -17.71
CA THR A 285 -7.57 9.42 -18.34
C THR A 285 -8.79 9.11 -17.47
N LEU A 286 -8.62 9.17 -16.15
CA LEU A 286 -9.69 8.92 -15.18
C LEU A 286 -10.44 10.20 -14.76
N PHE A 287 -9.96 11.38 -15.16
CA PHE A 287 -10.54 12.66 -14.74
C PHE A 287 -12.01 12.81 -15.14
N LYS A 288 -12.36 12.48 -16.38
CA LYS A 288 -13.75 12.59 -16.86
C LYS A 288 -14.70 11.66 -16.10
N PRO A 289 -14.44 10.34 -16.00
CA PRO A 289 -15.26 9.44 -15.19
C PRO A 289 -15.34 9.87 -13.71
N MET A 290 -14.24 10.36 -13.16
CA MET A 290 -14.18 10.87 -11.79
C MET A 290 -15.13 12.06 -11.57
N VAL A 291 -15.09 13.06 -12.45
CA VAL A 291 -15.98 14.24 -12.37
C VAL A 291 -17.44 13.83 -12.53
N GLU A 292 -17.73 12.87 -13.42
CA GLU A 292 -19.08 12.33 -13.60
C GLU A 292 -19.57 11.62 -12.33
N GLY A 293 -18.72 10.80 -11.70
CA GLY A 293 -19.02 10.15 -10.43
C GLY A 293 -19.27 11.14 -9.28
N VAL A 294 -18.44 12.17 -9.15
CA VAL A 294 -18.62 13.24 -8.14
C VAL A 294 -19.91 14.02 -8.40
N ARG A 295 -20.21 14.40 -9.66
CA ARG A 295 -21.44 15.10 -10.01
C ARG A 295 -22.69 14.27 -9.70
N ALA A 296 -22.68 12.98 -10.04
CA ALA A 296 -23.78 12.06 -9.74
C ALA A 296 -24.00 11.97 -8.23
N SER A 297 -22.91 11.86 -7.44
CA SER A 297 -22.95 11.81 -5.98
C SER A 297 -23.52 13.10 -5.37
N MET A 298 -23.03 14.26 -5.82
CA MET A 298 -23.52 15.56 -5.34
C MET A 298 -24.98 15.79 -5.73
N GLY A 299 -25.38 15.38 -6.95
CA GLY A 299 -26.77 15.46 -7.41
C GLY A 299 -27.71 14.61 -6.56
N ALA A 300 -27.34 13.39 -6.22
CA ALA A 300 -28.10 12.49 -5.34
C ALA A 300 -28.23 13.07 -3.91
N SER A 301 -27.12 13.60 -3.35
CA SER A 301 -27.12 14.22 -2.02
C SER A 301 -27.98 15.49 -1.94
N LEU A 302 -27.91 16.36 -2.96
CA LEU A 302 -28.75 17.56 -3.05
C LEU A 302 -30.20 17.21 -3.33
N GLY A 303 -30.50 16.18 -4.10
CA GLY A 303 -31.86 15.65 -4.33
C GLY A 303 -32.48 15.11 -3.05
N ALA A 304 -31.72 14.35 -2.26
CA ALA A 304 -32.14 13.83 -0.95
C ALA A 304 -32.43 14.97 0.06
N LEU A 305 -31.59 16.01 0.08
CA LEU A 305 -31.82 17.21 0.92
C LEU A 305 -33.03 18.02 0.48
N ARG A 306 -33.33 18.11 -0.83
CA ARG A 306 -34.52 18.77 -1.36
C ARG A 306 -35.79 17.94 -1.22
N GLY A 307 -35.70 16.61 -1.33
CA GLY A 307 -36.83 15.69 -1.15
C GLY A 307 -37.29 15.54 0.30
N ALA A 308 -36.42 15.75 1.27
CA ALA A 308 -36.78 15.74 2.69
C ALA A 308 -37.71 16.88 3.13
N GLY A 309 -37.91 17.89 2.27
CA GLY A 309 -38.79 19.06 2.54
C GLY A 309 -40.20 18.98 1.95
N THR A 310 -40.57 17.97 1.14
CA THR A 310 -41.81 18.04 0.32
C THR A 310 -42.76 16.84 0.43
N HIS A 311 -42.49 15.83 1.22
CA HIS A 311 -43.44 14.73 1.43
C HIS A 311 -43.84 14.58 2.91
N GLY A 312 -44.87 15.31 3.29
CA GLY A 312 -45.71 14.97 4.45
C GLY A 312 -46.57 13.74 4.12
N GLY A 313 -46.15 12.58 4.55
CA GLY A 313 -46.93 11.35 4.40
C GLY A 313 -46.09 10.13 4.75
N ALA A 314 -46.46 9.43 5.83
CA ALA A 314 -45.97 8.15 6.33
C ALA A 314 -44.42 8.02 6.33
N SER A 315 -43.81 8.00 7.48
CA SER A 315 -42.39 7.68 7.67
C SER A 315 -42.11 6.27 7.11
N MET A 316 -41.75 6.19 5.82
CA MET A 316 -41.19 4.96 5.26
C MET A 316 -39.91 4.67 6.04
N GLU A 317 -39.91 3.65 6.88
CA GLU A 317 -38.71 3.23 7.61
C GLU A 317 -37.60 2.91 6.60
N ILE A 318 -36.52 3.68 6.66
CA ILE A 318 -35.34 3.43 5.80
C ILE A 318 -34.83 2.03 6.10
N PRO A 319 -34.72 1.13 5.09
CA PRO A 319 -34.21 -0.21 5.26
C PRO A 319 -32.87 -0.22 6.00
N ARG A 320 -32.62 -1.23 6.83
CA ARG A 320 -31.40 -1.39 7.63
C ARG A 320 -30.13 -1.22 6.77
N THR A 321 -30.10 -1.80 5.60
CA THR A 321 -28.97 -1.80 4.65
C THR A 321 -28.77 -0.45 3.91
N GLN A 322 -29.63 0.53 4.18
CA GLN A 322 -29.48 1.88 3.62
C GLN A 322 -29.23 2.94 4.71
N ARG A 323 -29.18 2.53 5.99
CA ARG A 323 -28.94 3.45 7.12
C ARG A 323 -27.46 3.77 7.26
N ASP A 324 -27.03 4.95 6.79
CA ASP A 324 -25.70 5.51 7.02
C ASP A 324 -25.63 6.21 8.40
N MET A 325 -24.42 6.59 8.80
CA MET A 325 -24.19 7.38 10.01
C MET A 325 -24.99 8.69 9.94
N PRO A 326 -25.70 9.08 11.02
CA PRO A 326 -26.48 10.29 11.05
C PRO A 326 -25.66 11.56 10.77
N ALA A 327 -26.16 12.48 9.97
CA ALA A 327 -25.46 13.70 9.52
C ALA A 327 -24.90 14.53 10.69
N ARG A 328 -25.59 14.56 11.84
CA ARG A 328 -25.08 15.25 13.05
C ARG A 328 -23.74 14.68 13.55
N TRP A 329 -23.55 13.35 13.50
CA TRP A 329 -22.29 12.71 13.90
C TRP A 329 -21.22 12.93 12.84
N ILE A 330 -21.58 12.88 11.55
CA ILE A 330 -20.67 13.22 10.46
C ILE A 330 -20.15 14.64 10.63
N GLY A 331 -21.04 15.62 10.86
CA GLY A 331 -20.64 17.03 11.05
C GLY A 331 -19.81 17.24 12.31
N ALA A 332 -20.22 16.67 13.45
CA ALA A 332 -19.46 16.79 14.71
C ALA A 332 -18.07 16.17 14.60
N LEU A 333 -17.97 14.99 13.98
CA LEU A 333 -16.69 14.29 13.80
C LEU A 333 -15.79 15.05 12.80
N THR A 334 -16.35 15.57 11.72
CA THR A 334 -15.60 16.41 10.77
C THR A 334 -14.99 17.63 11.47
N LEU A 335 -15.78 18.35 12.26
CA LEU A 335 -15.28 19.52 12.99
C LEU A 335 -14.18 19.13 13.99
N LEU A 336 -14.37 18.03 14.72
CA LEU A 336 -13.36 17.51 15.63
C LEU A 336 -12.05 17.18 14.90
N LEU A 337 -12.12 16.47 13.77
CA LEU A 337 -10.93 16.05 13.02
C LEU A 337 -10.20 17.22 12.37
N VAL A 338 -10.94 18.22 11.87
CA VAL A 338 -10.35 19.47 11.37
C VAL A 338 -9.65 20.21 12.50
N ALA A 339 -10.24 20.27 13.69
CA ALA A 339 -9.59 20.88 14.87
C ALA A 339 -8.33 20.09 15.28
N VAL A 340 -8.38 18.76 15.27
CA VAL A 340 -7.20 17.91 15.56
C VAL A 340 -6.09 18.19 14.54
N LEU A 341 -6.39 18.27 13.24
CA LEU A 341 -5.41 18.61 12.21
C LEU A 341 -4.84 20.02 12.44
N ALA A 342 -5.68 21.02 12.73
CA ALA A 342 -5.24 22.39 12.97
C ALA A 342 -4.27 22.47 14.18
N ILE A 343 -4.59 21.78 15.27
CA ILE A 343 -3.71 21.70 16.46
C ILE A 343 -2.41 20.98 16.09
N THR A 344 -2.48 19.87 15.38
CA THR A 344 -1.31 19.07 15.00
C THR A 344 -0.37 19.85 14.07
N PHE A 345 -0.91 20.55 13.06
CA PHE A 345 -0.10 21.43 12.21
C PHE A 345 0.45 22.64 12.96
N GLY A 346 -0.33 23.20 13.90
CA GLY A 346 0.15 24.25 14.79
C GLY A 346 1.33 23.80 15.64
N MET A 347 1.25 22.62 16.25
CA MET A 347 2.36 22.02 17.01
C MET A 347 3.57 21.70 16.11
N PHE A 348 3.34 21.25 14.88
CA PHE A 348 4.40 20.98 13.92
C PHE A 348 5.16 22.24 13.53
N LEU A 349 4.48 23.37 13.37
CA LEU A 349 5.07 24.66 12.99
C LEU A 349 5.52 25.50 14.20
N ALA A 350 5.23 25.09 15.43
CA ALA A 350 5.60 25.87 16.64
C ALA A 350 7.10 26.22 16.73
N PRO A 351 8.05 25.34 16.33
CA PRO A 351 9.48 25.67 16.34
C PRO A 351 9.94 26.42 15.07
N ALA A 352 9.07 26.71 14.11
CA ALA A 352 9.45 27.44 12.89
C ALA A 352 9.84 28.90 13.18
N PRO A 353 10.79 29.48 12.44
CA PRO A 353 11.24 30.87 12.65
C PRO A 353 10.22 31.87 12.07
N LEU A 354 8.99 31.86 12.56
CA LEU A 354 7.87 32.68 12.09
C LEU A 354 7.16 33.38 13.26
N ALA A 355 6.58 34.55 12.98
CA ALA A 355 5.61 35.18 13.87
C ALA A 355 4.26 34.41 13.88
N ALA A 356 3.47 34.59 14.94
CA ALA A 356 2.23 33.87 15.13
C ALA A 356 1.23 34.03 13.97
N GLY A 357 1.10 35.22 13.39
CA GLY A 357 0.18 35.47 12.25
C GLY A 357 0.50 34.64 11.01
N PRO A 358 1.72 34.69 10.46
CA PRO A 358 2.19 33.83 9.38
C PRO A 358 2.06 32.34 9.68
N THR A 359 2.40 31.90 10.91
CA THR A 359 2.26 30.50 11.32
C THR A 359 0.83 30.02 11.17
N TRP A 360 -0.16 30.74 11.68
CA TRP A 360 -1.57 30.36 11.58
C TRP A 360 -2.12 30.43 10.16
N ARG A 361 -1.60 31.33 9.31
CA ARG A 361 -1.93 31.33 7.88
C ARG A 361 -1.48 30.05 7.19
N LEU A 362 -0.26 29.59 7.44
CA LEU A 362 0.25 28.35 6.89
C LEU A 362 -0.51 27.14 7.42
N VAL A 363 -0.85 27.11 8.72
CA VAL A 363 -1.71 26.08 9.31
C VAL A 363 -3.07 26.06 8.60
N ALA A 364 -3.70 27.22 8.44
CA ALA A 364 -5.01 27.30 7.77
C ALA A 364 -4.94 26.85 6.32
N CYS A 365 -3.90 27.25 5.58
CA CYS A 365 -3.66 26.78 4.20
C CYS A 365 -3.46 25.26 4.13
N ALA A 366 -2.64 24.68 5.01
CA ALA A 366 -2.37 23.25 5.04
C ALA A 366 -3.63 22.44 5.39
N VAL A 367 -4.39 22.87 6.41
CA VAL A 367 -5.64 22.22 6.82
C VAL A 367 -6.70 22.33 5.73
N LEU A 368 -6.87 23.52 5.14
CA LEU A 368 -7.82 23.75 4.06
C LEU A 368 -7.46 22.89 2.83
N PHE A 369 -6.18 22.82 2.48
CA PHE A 369 -5.69 21.95 1.40
C PHE A 369 -5.97 20.50 1.71
N ALA A 370 -5.60 20.01 2.91
CA ALA A 370 -5.83 18.62 3.30
C ALA A 370 -7.34 18.27 3.29
N PHE A 371 -8.21 19.20 3.67
CA PHE A 371 -9.65 18.99 3.68
C PHE A 371 -10.26 19.02 2.27
N VAL A 372 -10.04 20.09 1.51
CA VAL A 372 -10.67 20.29 0.19
C VAL A 372 -10.07 19.33 -0.85
N PHE A 373 -8.74 19.30 -0.96
CA PHE A 373 -8.07 18.40 -1.89
C PHE A 373 -8.22 16.96 -1.45
N GLY A 374 -8.21 16.68 -0.13
CA GLY A 374 -8.52 15.37 0.44
C GLY A 374 -9.88 14.85 0.02
N PHE A 375 -10.94 15.68 0.04
CA PHE A 375 -12.27 15.27 -0.44
C PHE A 375 -12.28 14.93 -1.94
N LEU A 376 -11.64 15.75 -2.76
CA LEU A 376 -11.53 15.50 -4.21
C LEU A 376 -10.79 14.19 -4.48
N VAL A 377 -9.71 13.96 -3.76
CA VAL A 377 -8.91 12.73 -3.87
C VAL A 377 -9.69 11.52 -3.34
N ALA A 378 -10.46 11.67 -2.26
CA ALA A 378 -11.32 10.61 -1.74
C ALA A 378 -12.33 10.13 -2.79
N ALA A 379 -12.96 11.07 -3.49
CA ALA A 379 -13.90 10.75 -4.57
C ALA A 379 -13.19 10.09 -5.76
N ALA A 380 -12.01 10.60 -6.14
CA ALA A 380 -11.21 10.06 -7.23
C ALA A 380 -10.75 8.62 -6.94
N CYS A 381 -10.14 8.41 -5.77
CA CYS A 381 -9.65 7.10 -5.33
C CYS A 381 -10.80 6.10 -5.20
N GLY A 382 -11.91 6.51 -4.61
CA GLY A 382 -13.08 5.65 -4.47
C GLY A 382 -13.65 5.17 -5.81
N TYR A 383 -13.72 6.07 -6.79
CA TYR A 383 -14.13 5.72 -8.14
C TYR A 383 -13.14 4.74 -8.81
N MET A 384 -11.83 5.01 -8.70
CA MET A 384 -10.79 4.13 -9.24
C MET A 384 -10.81 2.75 -8.58
N ALA A 385 -10.99 2.71 -7.26
CA ALA A 385 -11.13 1.45 -6.54
C ALA A 385 -12.31 0.65 -7.06
N GLY A 386 -13.44 1.30 -7.32
CA GLY A 386 -14.60 0.65 -7.92
C GLY A 386 -14.34 0.05 -9.29
N LEU A 387 -13.46 0.67 -10.10
CA LEU A 387 -13.12 0.19 -11.45
C LEU A 387 -12.09 -0.92 -11.46
N VAL A 388 -10.98 -0.75 -10.73
CA VAL A 388 -9.79 -1.62 -10.89
C VAL A 388 -9.36 -2.35 -9.62
N GLY A 389 -10.01 -2.08 -8.50
CA GLY A 389 -9.62 -2.58 -7.17
C GLY A 389 -8.75 -1.59 -6.40
N SER A 390 -8.72 -1.73 -5.08
CA SER A 390 -7.93 -0.86 -4.19
C SER A 390 -6.43 -1.08 -4.36
N SER A 391 -6.01 -2.33 -4.52
CA SER A 391 -4.60 -2.72 -4.70
C SER A 391 -3.99 -2.21 -6.02
N ALA A 392 -4.80 -2.04 -7.07
CA ALA A 392 -4.36 -1.55 -8.38
C ALA A 392 -4.52 -0.03 -8.54
N SER A 393 -5.08 0.64 -7.56
CA SER A 393 -5.33 2.08 -7.58
C SER A 393 -4.02 2.86 -7.43
N PRO A 394 -3.79 3.94 -8.22
CA PRO A 394 -2.51 4.66 -8.24
C PRO A 394 -2.37 5.66 -7.08
N ILE A 395 -2.43 5.20 -5.83
CA ILE A 395 -2.28 6.04 -4.62
C ILE A 395 -0.96 6.80 -4.63
N SER A 396 0.14 6.15 -5.07
CA SER A 396 1.45 6.80 -5.20
C SER A 396 1.41 7.98 -6.17
N GLY A 397 0.67 7.86 -7.29
CA GLY A 397 0.49 8.93 -8.25
C GLY A 397 -0.26 10.13 -7.68
N ILE A 398 -1.28 9.87 -6.88
CA ILE A 398 -2.02 10.90 -6.15
C ILE A 398 -1.13 11.60 -5.14
N GLY A 399 -0.28 10.84 -4.41
CA GLY A 399 0.72 11.40 -3.52
C GLY A 399 1.68 12.35 -4.23
N ILE A 400 2.15 11.99 -5.44
CA ILE A 400 3.01 12.86 -6.27
C ILE A 400 2.29 14.18 -6.59
N ILE A 401 1.05 14.13 -7.01
CA ILE A 401 0.29 15.35 -7.33
C ILE A 401 0.03 16.17 -6.08
N ALA A 402 -0.33 15.52 -4.98
CA ALA A 402 -0.54 16.20 -3.70
C ALA A 402 0.72 16.92 -3.24
N VAL A 403 1.89 16.26 -3.27
CA VAL A 403 3.15 16.89 -2.83
C VAL A 403 3.55 18.06 -3.74
N ILE A 404 3.32 17.95 -5.06
CA ILE A 404 3.60 19.06 -5.98
C ILE A 404 2.69 20.24 -5.68
N LEU A 405 1.38 20.03 -5.62
CA LEU A 405 0.41 21.10 -5.42
C LEU A 405 0.58 21.79 -4.06
N VAL A 406 0.77 21.01 -2.98
CA VAL A 406 0.96 21.61 -1.66
C VAL A 406 2.32 22.29 -1.54
N SER A 407 3.37 21.77 -2.18
CA SER A 407 4.67 22.44 -2.22
C SER A 407 4.59 23.79 -2.93
N LEU A 408 3.89 23.87 -4.06
CA LEU A 408 3.67 25.12 -4.77
C LEU A 408 2.81 26.10 -3.95
N LEU A 409 1.80 25.61 -3.25
CA LEU A 409 0.98 26.43 -2.35
C LEU A 409 1.82 27.01 -1.21
N ILE A 410 2.60 26.17 -0.54
CA ILE A 410 3.47 26.59 0.59
C ILE A 410 4.60 27.49 0.09
N LEU A 411 5.15 27.23 -1.11
CA LEU A 411 6.13 28.11 -1.75
C LEU A 411 5.55 29.51 -1.95
N GLY A 412 4.33 29.62 -2.50
CA GLY A 412 3.66 30.90 -2.69
C GLY A 412 3.37 31.65 -1.39
N VAL A 413 2.73 30.99 -0.41
CA VAL A 413 2.39 31.59 0.88
C VAL A 413 3.64 31.85 1.72
N GLY A 414 4.58 30.92 1.79
CA GLY A 414 5.81 31.04 2.56
C GLY A 414 6.74 32.14 2.06
N THR A 415 6.71 32.43 0.74
CA THR A 415 7.44 33.58 0.17
C THR A 415 6.86 34.91 0.67
N LEU A 416 5.53 35.02 0.68
CA LEU A 416 4.83 36.19 1.19
C LEU A 416 5.04 36.41 2.69
N ASP A 417 5.18 35.34 3.45
CA ASP A 417 5.36 35.35 4.90
C ASP A 417 6.83 35.42 5.36
N GLY A 418 7.78 35.43 4.41
CA GLY A 418 9.20 35.51 4.71
C GLY A 418 9.81 34.19 5.25
N LEU A 419 9.06 33.07 5.23
CA LEU A 419 9.55 31.75 5.68
C LEU A 419 10.78 31.30 4.91
N LEU A 420 10.82 31.58 3.60
CA LEU A 420 11.90 31.15 2.72
C LEU A 420 13.14 32.05 2.77
N GLY A 421 13.12 33.14 3.56
CA GLY A 421 14.23 34.07 3.73
C GLY A 421 15.41 33.47 4.52
N THR A 422 15.23 32.33 5.17
CA THR A 422 16.26 31.62 5.93
C THR A 422 16.39 30.17 5.47
N PRO A 423 17.58 29.55 5.53
CA PRO A 423 17.76 28.12 5.21
C PRO A 423 16.89 27.20 6.09
N GLU A 424 16.70 27.57 7.35
CA GLU A 424 15.87 26.83 8.30
C GLU A 424 14.39 26.91 7.93
N GLY A 425 13.90 28.08 7.55
CA GLY A 425 12.54 28.27 7.06
C GLY A 425 12.25 27.47 5.79
N GLY A 426 13.23 27.38 4.88
CA GLY A 426 13.13 26.51 3.69
C GLY A 426 12.96 25.03 4.06
N LYS A 427 13.71 24.53 5.06
CA LYS A 427 13.54 23.16 5.57
C LYS A 427 12.16 22.94 6.18
N PHE A 428 11.66 23.90 6.97
CA PHE A 428 10.31 23.85 7.53
C PHE A 428 9.23 23.84 6.44
N ALA A 429 9.41 24.61 5.37
CA ALA A 429 8.47 24.61 4.24
C ALA A 429 8.38 23.26 3.54
N ILE A 430 9.54 22.62 3.28
CA ILE A 430 9.61 21.27 2.70
C ILE A 430 8.96 20.26 3.65
N ALA A 431 9.29 20.32 4.94
CA ALA A 431 8.74 19.43 5.95
C ALA A 431 7.22 19.59 6.08
N LEU A 432 6.68 20.80 6.05
CA LEU A 432 5.24 21.08 6.07
C LEU A 432 4.55 20.52 4.83
N ALA A 433 5.17 20.61 3.65
CA ALA A 433 4.63 20.04 2.44
C ALA A 433 4.51 18.49 2.54
N ILE A 434 5.54 17.82 3.04
CA ILE A 434 5.54 16.37 3.31
C ILE A 434 4.49 16.02 4.37
N PHE A 435 4.42 16.76 5.47
CA PHE A 435 3.47 16.49 6.54
C PHE A 435 2.02 16.69 6.10
N THR A 436 1.73 17.74 5.32
CA THR A 436 0.40 17.97 4.75
C THR A 436 0.02 16.88 3.74
N THR A 437 0.96 16.47 2.89
CA THR A 437 0.75 15.37 1.94
C THR A 437 0.44 14.06 2.66
N SER A 438 1.04 13.82 3.84
CA SER A 438 0.75 12.64 4.65
C SER A 438 -0.72 12.56 5.05
N ALA A 439 -1.32 13.68 5.47
CA ALA A 439 -2.76 13.73 5.78
C ALA A 439 -3.62 13.42 4.53
N VAL A 440 -3.28 14.00 3.38
CA VAL A 440 -4.01 13.76 2.11
C VAL A 440 -3.91 12.30 1.68
N VAL A 441 -2.73 11.70 1.77
CA VAL A 441 -2.54 10.27 1.41
C VAL A 441 -3.28 9.35 2.36
N ALA A 442 -3.36 9.67 3.65
CA ALA A 442 -4.19 8.92 4.59
C ALA A 442 -5.68 8.96 4.21
N VAL A 443 -6.20 10.15 3.84
CA VAL A 443 -7.56 10.30 3.30
C VAL A 443 -7.76 9.46 2.05
N ALA A 444 -6.86 9.58 1.09
CA ALA A 444 -6.93 8.89 -0.20
C ALA A 444 -6.97 7.37 -0.03
N SER A 445 -6.06 6.86 0.77
CA SER A 445 -5.89 5.42 0.99
C SER A 445 -7.12 4.79 1.65
N ILE A 446 -7.62 5.42 2.71
CA ILE A 446 -8.79 4.89 3.42
C ILE A 446 -10.04 4.99 2.56
N SER A 447 -10.29 6.09 1.85
CA SER A 447 -11.47 6.18 1.00
C SER A 447 -11.44 5.20 -0.17
N ASN A 448 -10.25 4.89 -0.69
CA ASN A 448 -10.02 3.90 -1.74
C ASN A 448 -10.50 2.50 -1.32
N ASP A 449 -10.14 2.06 -0.13
CA ASP A 449 -10.48 0.72 0.37
C ASP A 449 -11.88 0.66 0.97
N ASN A 450 -12.31 1.73 1.64
CA ASN A 450 -13.61 1.81 2.31
C ASN A 450 -14.78 1.53 1.36
N LEU A 451 -14.75 2.00 0.12
CA LEU A 451 -15.81 1.73 -0.84
C LEU A 451 -15.84 0.27 -1.30
N GLN A 452 -14.70 -0.44 -1.30
CA GLN A 452 -14.66 -1.89 -1.50
C GLN A 452 -15.35 -2.61 -0.32
N ASP A 453 -15.05 -2.22 0.91
CA ASP A 453 -15.66 -2.79 2.10
C ASP A 453 -17.17 -2.52 2.18
N LEU A 454 -17.59 -1.31 1.84
CA LEU A 454 -19.01 -0.96 1.76
C LEU A 454 -19.74 -1.73 0.65
N LYS A 455 -19.06 -2.08 -0.45
CA LYS A 455 -19.62 -2.98 -1.47
C LYS A 455 -19.75 -4.40 -0.96
N THR A 456 -18.74 -4.90 -0.25
CA THR A 456 -18.82 -6.20 0.45
C THR A 456 -20.03 -6.25 1.36
N GLY A 457 -20.19 -5.26 2.25
CA GLY A 457 -21.32 -5.16 3.15
C GLY A 457 -22.66 -5.04 2.45
N TRP A 458 -22.73 -4.26 1.37
CA TRP A 458 -23.94 -4.16 0.54
C TRP A 458 -24.35 -5.52 -0.02
N LEU A 459 -23.39 -6.31 -0.51
CA LEU A 459 -23.63 -7.63 -1.07
C LEU A 459 -24.06 -8.66 -0.03
N VAL A 460 -23.48 -8.65 1.19
CA VAL A 460 -23.86 -9.57 2.26
C VAL A 460 -25.05 -9.09 3.09
N GLY A 461 -25.49 -7.84 2.91
CA GLY A 461 -26.62 -7.25 3.62
C GLY A 461 -26.28 -6.66 4.99
N ALA A 462 -25.06 -6.12 5.15
CA ALA A 462 -24.64 -5.45 6.36
C ALA A 462 -25.25 -4.05 6.52
N THR A 463 -25.25 -3.53 7.74
CA THR A 463 -25.72 -2.19 8.07
C THR A 463 -24.60 -1.17 7.87
N PRO A 464 -24.71 -0.20 6.94
CA PRO A 464 -23.62 0.69 6.57
C PRO A 464 -23.03 1.50 7.73
N TRP A 465 -23.87 2.10 8.59
CA TRP A 465 -23.35 2.90 9.70
C TRP A 465 -22.47 2.07 10.66
N ARG A 466 -22.77 0.78 10.82
CA ARG A 466 -21.96 -0.12 11.66
C ARG A 466 -20.61 -0.41 11.02
N GLN A 467 -20.57 -0.59 9.69
CA GLN A 467 -19.31 -0.70 8.96
C GLN A 467 -18.50 0.60 9.05
N GLN A 468 -19.13 1.75 8.91
CA GLN A 468 -18.50 3.06 9.05
C GLN A 468 -17.86 3.23 10.45
N VAL A 469 -18.54 2.78 11.51
CA VAL A 469 -17.98 2.76 12.87
C VAL A 469 -16.80 1.76 12.96
N ALA A 470 -16.93 0.57 12.39
CA ALA A 470 -15.84 -0.42 12.37
C ALA A 470 -14.58 0.13 11.68
N LEU A 471 -14.74 0.84 10.56
CA LEU A 471 -13.64 1.51 9.88
C LEU A 471 -13.00 2.62 10.70
N LEU A 472 -13.80 3.44 11.39
CA LEU A 472 -13.27 4.46 12.30
C LEU A 472 -12.43 3.83 13.41
N ILE A 473 -12.91 2.71 14.01
CA ILE A 473 -12.15 1.96 15.02
C ILE A 473 -10.86 1.42 14.40
N GLY A 474 -10.93 0.84 13.20
CA GLY A 474 -9.76 0.37 12.45
C GLY A 474 -8.73 1.47 12.19
N CYS A 475 -9.18 2.67 11.81
CA CYS A 475 -8.31 3.85 11.64
C CYS A 475 -7.61 4.25 12.93
N VAL A 476 -8.31 4.26 14.07
CA VAL A 476 -7.71 4.60 15.38
C VAL A 476 -6.66 3.57 15.76
N VAL A 477 -6.98 2.28 15.65
CA VAL A 477 -6.03 1.19 15.98
C VAL A 477 -4.83 1.23 15.05
N GLY A 478 -5.05 1.34 13.73
CA GLY A 478 -3.97 1.44 12.75
C GLY A 478 -3.07 2.66 12.99
N ALA A 479 -3.67 3.83 13.24
CA ALA A 479 -2.93 5.05 13.54
C ALA A 479 -2.09 4.94 14.82
N ALA A 480 -2.54 4.18 15.83
CA ALA A 480 -1.79 3.93 17.05
C ALA A 480 -0.61 2.97 16.85
N VAL A 481 -0.70 2.06 15.88
CA VAL A 481 0.35 1.07 15.56
C VAL A 481 1.45 1.69 14.69
N ILE A 482 1.12 2.63 13.81
CA ILE A 482 2.06 3.21 12.83
C ILE A 482 3.29 3.84 13.50
N PRO A 483 3.18 4.78 14.48
CA PRO A 483 4.34 5.44 15.06
C PRO A 483 5.34 4.48 15.70
N PRO A 484 4.96 3.56 16.61
CA PRO A 484 5.92 2.67 17.26
C PRO A 484 6.58 1.69 16.29
N VAL A 485 5.85 1.24 15.26
CA VAL A 485 6.44 0.34 14.24
C VAL A 485 7.43 1.10 13.36
N LEU A 486 7.10 2.33 12.93
CA LEU A 486 8.03 3.18 12.16
C LEU A 486 9.29 3.50 12.97
N GLU A 487 9.14 3.89 14.23
CA GLU A 487 10.25 4.17 15.15
C GLU A 487 11.15 2.96 15.29
N LEU A 488 10.55 1.79 15.54
CA LEU A 488 11.27 0.53 15.67
C LEU A 488 12.07 0.20 14.41
N LEU A 489 11.45 0.27 13.23
CA LEU A 489 12.09 -0.06 11.96
C LEU A 489 13.18 0.95 11.60
N TYR A 490 12.97 2.23 11.91
CA TYR A 490 13.97 3.27 11.69
C TYR A 490 15.23 3.03 12.52
N HIS A 491 15.08 2.79 13.83
CA HIS A 491 16.22 2.54 14.70
C HIS A 491 16.93 1.21 14.43
N ALA A 492 16.20 0.20 13.92
CA ALA A 492 16.78 -1.10 13.62
C ALA A 492 17.52 -1.15 12.28
N TYR A 493 16.91 -0.62 11.23
CA TYR A 493 17.40 -0.76 9.85
C TYR A 493 17.85 0.55 9.23
N GLY A 494 17.38 1.70 9.73
CA GLY A 494 17.49 2.97 9.01
C GLY A 494 16.67 2.99 7.73
N PHE A 495 16.63 4.16 7.09
CA PHE A 495 16.02 4.34 5.77
C PHE A 495 17.06 4.82 4.77
N ALA A 496 16.83 4.60 3.48
CA ALA A 496 17.73 5.08 2.44
C ALA A 496 17.92 6.60 2.52
N GLY A 497 19.16 7.03 2.81
CA GLY A 497 19.50 8.44 3.01
C GLY A 497 19.27 8.99 4.41
N ALA A 498 18.79 8.17 5.38
CA ALA A 498 18.60 8.57 6.77
C ALA A 498 18.94 7.40 7.70
N LEU A 499 20.13 7.41 8.25
CA LEU A 499 20.60 6.40 9.20
C LEU A 499 20.59 7.00 10.61
N PRO A 500 19.95 6.34 11.59
CA PRO A 500 19.89 6.84 12.97
C PRO A 500 21.24 6.73 13.70
N ARG A 501 22.14 5.90 13.20
CA ARG A 501 23.48 5.69 13.76
C ARG A 501 24.53 5.68 12.66
N PRO A 502 25.73 6.24 12.90
CA PRO A 502 26.80 6.33 11.90
C PRO A 502 27.48 4.99 11.57
N ASP A 503 27.32 3.98 12.43
CA ASP A 503 27.87 2.62 12.28
C ASP A 503 27.04 1.70 11.37
N MET A 504 25.85 2.13 10.93
CA MET A 504 24.96 1.32 10.12
C MET A 504 25.40 1.23 8.66
N ASP A 505 25.25 0.05 8.06
CA ASP A 505 25.49 -0.16 6.63
C ASP A 505 24.35 0.43 5.79
N PRO A 506 24.61 1.47 4.96
CA PRO A 506 23.59 2.05 4.11
C PRO A 506 22.94 1.07 3.12
N ASN A 507 23.62 -0.05 2.80
CA ASN A 507 23.09 -1.07 1.87
C ASN A 507 22.04 -1.97 2.51
N GLN A 508 21.98 -2.01 3.83
CA GLN A 508 20.99 -2.77 4.60
C GLN A 508 19.77 -1.93 5.00
N ALA A 509 19.83 -0.61 4.78
CA ALA A 509 18.73 0.30 5.08
C ALA A 509 17.49 -0.04 4.24
N LEU A 510 16.31 0.13 4.85
CA LEU A 510 15.04 0.00 4.14
C LEU A 510 14.96 1.04 3.02
N ALA A 511 14.65 0.59 1.81
CA ALA A 511 14.72 1.43 0.61
C ALA A 511 13.75 2.63 0.64
N ALA A 512 12.63 2.51 1.34
CA ALA A 512 11.54 3.48 1.45
C ALA A 512 11.30 4.27 0.13
N PRO A 513 11.07 3.57 -1.00
CA PRO A 513 11.23 4.13 -2.33
C PRO A 513 10.27 5.29 -2.60
N GLN A 514 9.03 5.18 -2.14
CA GLN A 514 8.03 6.23 -2.34
C GLN A 514 8.35 7.48 -1.50
N ALA A 515 8.70 7.31 -0.22
CA ALA A 515 9.06 8.43 0.65
C ALA A 515 10.28 9.18 0.12
N THR A 516 11.29 8.45 -0.38
CA THR A 516 12.48 9.07 -1.01
C THR A 516 12.09 9.88 -2.24
N LEU A 517 11.18 9.36 -3.08
CA LEU A 517 10.69 10.06 -4.28
C LEU A 517 9.95 11.34 -3.90
N MET A 518 9.00 11.25 -2.95
CA MET A 518 8.21 12.41 -2.50
C MET A 518 9.08 13.48 -1.88
N THR A 519 10.04 13.08 -1.06
CA THR A 519 11.03 13.99 -0.45
C THR A 519 11.87 14.67 -1.51
N ALA A 520 12.35 13.95 -2.52
CA ALA A 520 13.12 14.51 -3.62
C ALA A 520 12.30 15.54 -4.42
N ILE A 521 11.03 15.25 -4.71
CA ILE A 521 10.13 16.17 -5.43
C ILE A 521 9.92 17.45 -4.59
N ALA A 522 9.54 17.30 -3.32
CA ALA A 522 9.33 18.44 -2.44
C ALA A 522 10.60 19.31 -2.36
N THR A 523 11.74 18.69 -2.02
CA THR A 523 13.04 19.39 -1.92
C THR A 523 13.36 20.12 -3.23
N GLY A 524 13.17 19.47 -4.35
CA GLY A 524 13.49 20.04 -5.66
C GLY A 524 12.66 21.26 -6.03
N ILE A 525 11.39 21.32 -5.61
CA ILE A 525 10.53 22.49 -5.85
C ILE A 525 11.07 23.70 -5.07
N PHE A 526 11.53 23.51 -3.83
CA PHE A 526 12.00 24.60 -2.98
C PHE A 526 13.47 24.99 -3.25
N THR A 527 14.34 24.03 -3.60
CA THR A 527 15.79 24.27 -3.76
C THR A 527 16.24 24.47 -5.19
N HIS A 528 15.40 24.17 -6.18
CA HIS A 528 15.71 24.15 -7.61
C HIS A 528 16.91 23.24 -7.98
N GLN A 529 17.29 22.27 -7.13
CA GLN A 529 18.46 21.39 -7.28
C GLN A 529 18.08 19.94 -7.67
N LEU A 530 17.12 19.76 -8.55
CA LEU A 530 16.78 18.44 -9.11
C LEU A 530 17.67 18.11 -10.30
N ASN A 531 17.96 16.81 -10.46
CA ASN A 531 18.56 16.31 -11.70
C ASN A 531 17.50 16.27 -12.82
N TRP A 532 17.14 17.47 -13.31
CA TRP A 532 16.11 17.64 -14.32
C TRP A 532 16.39 16.86 -15.58
N THR A 533 17.66 16.72 -15.97
CA THR A 533 18.04 15.95 -17.17
C THR A 533 17.57 14.50 -17.06
N MET A 534 17.86 13.82 -15.96
CA MET A 534 17.45 12.43 -15.76
C MET A 534 15.93 12.29 -15.57
N ILE A 535 15.30 13.24 -14.89
CA ILE A 535 13.83 13.27 -14.74
C ILE A 535 13.17 13.44 -16.11
N LEU A 536 13.64 14.37 -16.95
CA LEU A 536 13.08 14.60 -18.29
C LEU A 536 13.30 13.41 -19.22
N ILE A 537 14.44 12.72 -19.14
CA ILE A 537 14.66 11.45 -19.84
C ILE A 537 13.61 10.43 -19.39
N GLY A 538 13.34 10.35 -18.09
CA GLY A 538 12.30 9.48 -17.53
C GLY A 538 10.89 9.86 -18.01
N VAL A 539 10.56 11.14 -18.07
CA VAL A 539 9.29 11.64 -18.62
C VAL A 539 9.16 11.26 -20.09
N ALA A 540 10.20 11.49 -20.90
CA ALA A 540 10.22 11.12 -22.32
C ALA A 540 10.02 9.61 -22.51
N LEU A 541 10.75 8.79 -21.74
CA LEU A 541 10.56 7.33 -21.71
C LEU A 541 9.12 6.97 -21.34
N GLY A 542 8.58 7.57 -20.30
CA GLY A 542 7.20 7.34 -19.86
C GLY A 542 6.17 7.68 -20.93
N VAL A 543 6.34 8.78 -21.67
CA VAL A 543 5.46 9.15 -22.79
C VAL A 543 5.50 8.09 -23.89
N VAL A 544 6.69 7.59 -24.25
CA VAL A 544 6.83 6.50 -25.23
C VAL A 544 6.13 5.22 -24.76
N LEU A 545 6.34 4.85 -23.51
CA LEU A 545 5.69 3.66 -22.92
C LEU A 545 4.16 3.81 -22.85
N ILE A 546 3.64 5.01 -22.54
CA ILE A 546 2.20 5.32 -22.57
C ILE A 546 1.66 5.16 -24.00
N ALA A 547 2.37 5.66 -25.00
CA ALA A 547 1.96 5.52 -26.39
C ALA A 547 1.92 4.03 -26.83
N ILE A 548 2.87 3.23 -26.36
CA ILE A 548 2.90 1.78 -26.60
C ILE A 548 1.68 1.10 -25.90
N ASP A 549 1.43 1.37 -24.62
CA ASP A 549 0.31 0.79 -23.90
C ASP A 549 -1.04 1.17 -24.52
N GLU A 550 -1.20 2.44 -24.92
CA GLU A 550 -2.40 2.90 -25.61
C GLU A 550 -2.58 2.23 -26.97
N GLY A 551 -1.47 2.02 -27.72
CA GLY A 551 -1.47 1.26 -28.97
C GLY A 551 -1.88 -0.21 -28.77
N LEU A 552 -1.39 -0.85 -27.70
CA LEU A 552 -1.78 -2.22 -27.33
C LEU A 552 -3.26 -2.27 -26.94
N ARG A 553 -3.73 -1.29 -26.16
CA ARG A 553 -5.14 -1.17 -25.77
C ARG A 553 -6.08 -1.08 -26.97
N ARG A 554 -5.73 -0.25 -27.96
CA ARG A 554 -6.55 -0.06 -29.17
C ARG A 554 -6.62 -1.31 -30.06
N ARG A 555 -5.60 -2.19 -29.98
CA ARG A 555 -5.62 -3.48 -30.68
C ARG A 555 -6.57 -4.52 -30.08
N GLY A 556 -7.18 -4.24 -28.89
CA GLY A 556 -8.16 -5.10 -28.25
C GLY A 556 -7.61 -6.42 -27.69
N GLY A 557 -6.27 -6.58 -27.62
CA GLY A 557 -5.61 -7.76 -27.06
C GLY A 557 -5.50 -7.73 -25.53
N VAL A 558 -5.13 -8.87 -24.95
CA VAL A 558 -4.86 -9.01 -23.50
C VAL A 558 -3.55 -8.36 -23.06
N ALA A 559 -2.67 -8.08 -24.03
CA ALA A 559 -1.35 -7.48 -23.76
C ALA A 559 -1.50 -6.01 -23.32
N ARG A 560 -0.94 -5.71 -22.16
CA ARG A 560 -0.91 -4.36 -21.57
C ARG A 560 0.48 -4.09 -21.04
N LEU A 561 0.85 -2.81 -20.95
CA LEU A 561 2.13 -2.37 -20.41
C LEU A 561 1.89 -1.32 -19.32
N PRO A 562 1.70 -1.71 -18.06
CA PRO A 562 1.52 -0.77 -16.96
C PRO A 562 2.79 0.09 -16.77
N VAL A 563 2.76 1.33 -17.27
CA VAL A 563 3.92 2.23 -17.30
C VAL A 563 4.42 2.54 -15.89
N LEU A 564 3.51 2.64 -14.92
CA LEU A 564 3.85 2.81 -13.50
C LEU A 564 4.73 1.66 -13.00
N ALA A 565 4.42 0.41 -13.37
CA ALA A 565 5.21 -0.75 -12.97
C ALA A 565 6.60 -0.77 -13.63
N VAL A 566 6.73 -0.29 -14.87
CA VAL A 566 8.05 -0.09 -15.51
C VAL A 566 8.86 0.94 -14.71
N GLY A 567 8.26 2.09 -14.37
CA GLY A 567 8.92 3.12 -13.56
C GLY A 567 9.36 2.60 -12.18
N ILE A 568 8.54 1.80 -11.52
CA ILE A 568 8.89 1.13 -10.26
C ILE A 568 10.06 0.17 -10.46
N GLY A 569 10.08 -0.61 -11.54
CA GLY A 569 11.20 -1.51 -11.89
C GLY A 569 12.52 -0.78 -12.12
N ILE A 570 12.49 0.45 -12.65
CA ILE A 570 13.66 1.33 -12.77
C ILE A 570 14.11 1.85 -11.40
N TYR A 571 13.14 2.22 -10.57
CA TYR A 571 13.36 2.93 -9.33
C TYR A 571 13.82 2.03 -8.18
N LEU A 572 13.36 0.77 -8.14
CA LEU A 572 13.67 -0.19 -7.08
C LEU A 572 15.07 -0.81 -7.23
N PRO A 573 15.70 -1.20 -6.11
CA PRO A 573 16.87 -2.06 -6.15
C PRO A 573 16.61 -3.37 -6.92
N PRO A 574 17.59 -3.90 -7.66
CA PRO A 574 17.37 -5.06 -8.54
C PRO A 574 17.03 -6.34 -7.78
N THR A 575 17.50 -6.52 -6.55
CA THR A 575 17.13 -7.66 -5.68
C THR A 575 15.63 -7.68 -5.35
N ILE A 576 15.00 -6.52 -5.23
CA ILE A 576 13.57 -6.39 -4.97
C ILE A 576 12.78 -6.73 -6.24
N SER A 577 13.12 -6.07 -7.35
CA SER A 577 12.41 -6.28 -8.63
C SER A 577 12.50 -7.73 -9.11
N SER A 578 13.65 -8.40 -8.96
CA SER A 578 13.82 -9.80 -9.38
C SER A 578 12.91 -10.76 -8.62
N ALA A 579 12.78 -10.62 -7.31
CA ALA A 579 11.91 -11.47 -6.50
C ALA A 579 10.42 -11.27 -6.83
N LEU A 580 10.00 -10.02 -7.06
CA LEU A 580 8.64 -9.70 -7.54
C LEU A 580 8.34 -10.37 -8.90
N VAL A 581 9.29 -10.31 -9.83
CA VAL A 581 9.16 -10.96 -11.15
C VAL A 581 8.99 -12.47 -11.01
N VAL A 582 9.77 -13.12 -10.13
CA VAL A 582 9.60 -14.57 -9.85
C VAL A 582 8.18 -14.87 -9.40
N GLY A 583 7.62 -14.12 -8.44
CA GLY A 583 6.26 -14.29 -7.98
C GLY A 583 5.22 -14.16 -9.09
N ALA A 584 5.38 -13.16 -9.95
CA ALA A 584 4.48 -12.92 -11.08
C ALA A 584 4.53 -14.06 -12.13
N VAL A 585 5.74 -14.58 -12.39
CA VAL A 585 5.92 -15.74 -13.30
C VAL A 585 5.29 -17.00 -12.70
N LEU A 586 5.45 -17.23 -11.39
CA LEU A 586 4.81 -18.34 -10.69
C LEU A 586 3.27 -18.27 -10.78
N SER A 587 2.69 -17.08 -10.60
CA SER A 587 1.24 -16.88 -10.76
C SER A 587 0.75 -17.27 -12.15
N TRP A 588 1.43 -16.81 -13.20
CA TRP A 588 1.10 -17.13 -14.57
C TRP A 588 1.26 -18.64 -14.88
N TRP A 589 2.38 -19.21 -14.42
CA TRP A 589 2.65 -20.63 -14.67
C TRP A 589 1.62 -21.54 -13.97
N LEU A 590 1.27 -21.24 -12.72
CA LEU A 590 0.27 -22.00 -11.97
C LEU A 590 -1.11 -21.94 -12.62
N ARG A 591 -1.58 -20.76 -13.02
CA ARG A 591 -2.84 -20.62 -13.74
C ARG A 591 -2.86 -21.41 -15.05
N ARG A 592 -1.73 -21.42 -15.78
CA ARG A 592 -1.61 -22.19 -17.03
C ARG A 592 -1.57 -23.69 -16.78
N ALA A 593 -0.88 -24.12 -15.71
CA ALA A 593 -0.79 -25.52 -15.32
C ALA A 593 -2.17 -26.05 -14.89
N GLU A 594 -2.90 -25.28 -14.07
CA GLU A 594 -4.22 -25.66 -13.59
C GLU A 594 -5.26 -25.70 -14.72
N ARG A 595 -5.23 -24.72 -15.61
CA ARG A 595 -6.11 -24.73 -16.82
C ARG A 595 -5.91 -26.01 -17.65
N ARG A 596 -4.64 -26.34 -17.97
CA ARG A 596 -4.31 -27.55 -18.75
C ARG A 596 -4.77 -28.84 -18.06
N ARG A 597 -4.66 -28.84 -16.73
CA ARG A 597 -5.05 -29.97 -15.90
C ARG A 597 -6.57 -30.14 -15.90
N ALA A 598 -7.33 -29.07 -15.66
CA ALA A 598 -8.79 -29.07 -15.70
C ALA A 598 -9.31 -29.50 -17.10
N GLU A 599 -8.72 -28.95 -18.18
CA GLU A 599 -9.05 -29.35 -19.56
C GLU A 599 -8.79 -30.86 -19.81
N ALA A 600 -7.67 -31.39 -19.26
CA ALA A 600 -7.31 -32.81 -19.43
C ALA A 600 -8.22 -33.77 -18.66
N HIS A 601 -8.81 -33.34 -17.54
CA HIS A 601 -9.71 -34.16 -16.71
C HIS A 601 -11.20 -33.92 -17.01
N GLY A 602 -11.51 -32.94 -17.86
CA GLY A 602 -12.91 -32.56 -18.17
C GLY A 602 -13.60 -31.78 -17.05
N ASP A 603 -12.81 -31.20 -16.12
CA ASP A 603 -13.32 -30.38 -15.02
C ASP A 603 -13.75 -28.98 -15.50
N ASP A 604 -14.60 -28.30 -14.71
CA ASP A 604 -14.94 -26.91 -14.99
C ASP A 604 -13.69 -26.01 -14.78
N VAL A 605 -13.12 -25.54 -15.89
CA VAL A 605 -11.91 -24.73 -15.92
C VAL A 605 -12.07 -23.44 -15.12
N ALA A 606 -13.24 -22.80 -15.13
CA ALA A 606 -13.48 -21.56 -14.41
C ALA A 606 -13.43 -21.79 -12.89
N LEU A 607 -14.09 -22.84 -12.43
CA LEU A 607 -14.12 -23.22 -11.02
C LEU A 607 -12.73 -23.66 -10.52
N ALA A 608 -12.01 -24.47 -11.31
CA ALA A 608 -10.65 -24.91 -10.98
C ALA A 608 -9.68 -23.71 -10.82
N LEU A 609 -9.74 -22.75 -11.74
CA LEU A 609 -8.94 -21.53 -11.66
C LEU A 609 -9.31 -20.65 -10.45
N GLU A 610 -10.61 -20.53 -10.14
CA GLU A 610 -11.07 -19.78 -8.96
C GLU A 610 -10.52 -20.39 -7.66
N HIS A 611 -10.57 -21.70 -7.51
CA HIS A 611 -10.02 -22.41 -6.34
C HIS A 611 -8.51 -22.23 -6.25
N ALA A 612 -7.78 -22.35 -7.36
CA ALA A 612 -6.34 -22.17 -7.39
C ALA A 612 -5.94 -20.70 -7.05
N ASP A 613 -6.65 -19.73 -7.62
CA ASP A 613 -6.40 -18.31 -7.35
C ASP A 613 -6.68 -17.95 -5.90
N ARG A 614 -7.77 -18.42 -5.31
CA ARG A 614 -8.09 -18.21 -3.89
C ARG A 614 -6.99 -18.77 -3.00
N ARG A 615 -6.56 -19.98 -3.25
CA ARG A 615 -5.52 -20.66 -2.46
C ARG A 615 -4.16 -19.99 -2.61
N GLY A 616 -3.79 -19.66 -3.85
CA GLY A 616 -2.56 -18.94 -4.14
C GLY A 616 -2.50 -17.56 -3.48
N THR A 617 -3.63 -16.83 -3.47
CA THR A 617 -3.76 -15.54 -2.79
C THR A 617 -3.56 -15.65 -1.28
N LEU A 618 -4.15 -16.66 -0.63
CA LEU A 618 -3.99 -16.88 0.81
C LEU A 618 -2.56 -17.30 1.19
N LEU A 619 -1.95 -18.20 0.42
CA LEU A 619 -0.56 -18.57 0.60
C LEU A 619 0.38 -17.37 0.39
N ALA A 620 0.17 -16.58 -0.67
CA ALA A 620 0.96 -15.39 -0.95
C ALA A 620 0.83 -14.33 0.16
N SER A 621 -0.39 -14.10 0.64
CA SER A 621 -0.63 -13.23 1.80
C SER A 621 0.06 -13.76 3.06
N GLY A 622 0.06 -15.07 3.26
CA GLY A 622 0.82 -15.72 4.32
C GLY A 622 2.31 -15.45 4.22
N LEU A 623 2.92 -15.62 3.03
CA LEU A 623 4.33 -15.32 2.80
C LEU A 623 4.67 -13.87 3.19
N ILE A 624 3.81 -12.91 2.79
CA ILE A 624 4.00 -11.49 3.10
C ILE A 624 3.95 -11.26 4.62
N VAL A 625 2.90 -11.75 5.26
CA VAL A 625 2.68 -11.53 6.70
C VAL A 625 3.81 -12.18 7.51
N GLY A 626 4.18 -13.43 7.19
CA GLY A 626 5.20 -14.16 7.94
C GLY A 626 6.58 -13.50 7.91
N GLU A 627 7.08 -13.16 6.73
CA GLU A 627 8.36 -12.44 6.60
C GLU A 627 8.31 -11.08 7.27
N SER A 628 7.21 -10.32 7.06
CA SER A 628 7.09 -8.98 7.62
C SER A 628 7.02 -8.98 9.14
N LEU A 629 6.29 -9.91 9.75
CA LEU A 629 6.22 -10.02 11.22
C LEU A 629 7.56 -10.40 11.82
N VAL A 630 8.29 -11.32 11.19
CA VAL A 630 9.65 -11.66 11.63
C VAL A 630 10.58 -10.47 11.45
N GLY A 631 10.48 -9.72 10.35
CA GLY A 631 11.24 -8.48 10.13
C GLY A 631 11.00 -7.45 11.24
N VAL A 632 9.76 -7.25 11.66
CA VAL A 632 9.41 -6.36 12.78
C VAL A 632 9.89 -6.91 14.12
N ALA A 633 9.78 -8.22 14.34
CA ALA A 633 10.30 -8.86 15.57
C ALA A 633 11.83 -8.76 15.66
N LEU A 634 12.54 -9.00 14.57
CA LEU A 634 14.00 -8.82 14.50
C LEU A 634 14.39 -7.36 14.73
N ALA A 635 13.63 -6.40 14.19
CA ALA A 635 13.83 -4.97 14.47
C ALA A 635 13.76 -4.68 15.97
N ALA A 636 12.80 -5.29 16.70
CA ALA A 636 12.71 -5.15 18.15
C ALA A 636 13.96 -5.71 18.86
N VAL A 637 14.44 -6.87 18.46
CA VAL A 637 15.65 -7.49 19.04
C VAL A 637 16.90 -6.65 18.74
N ILE A 638 17.06 -6.15 17.50
CA ILE A 638 18.16 -5.26 17.10
C ILE A 638 18.12 -3.94 17.90
N GLY A 639 16.93 -3.32 17.96
CA GLY A 639 16.75 -2.05 18.69
C GLY A 639 17.05 -2.16 20.20
N LEU A 640 16.60 -3.27 20.83
CA LEU A 640 16.85 -3.51 22.26
C LEU A 640 18.30 -3.89 22.55
N SER A 641 18.96 -4.61 21.65
CA SER A 641 20.35 -5.08 21.85
C SER A 641 21.40 -4.03 21.46
N GLY A 642 21.04 -3.04 20.62
CA GLY A 642 21.96 -2.07 20.02
C GLY A 642 23.01 -2.70 19.09
N ARG A 643 22.81 -3.97 18.65
CA ARG A 643 23.71 -4.70 17.75
C ARG A 643 23.01 -4.98 16.44
N GLU A 644 23.73 -4.90 15.31
CA GLU A 644 23.14 -5.16 13.97
C GLU A 644 22.68 -6.61 13.78
N ALA A 645 23.33 -7.57 14.42
CA ALA A 645 23.02 -8.98 14.25
C ALA A 645 23.16 -9.75 15.59
N PRO A 646 22.29 -9.48 16.59
CA PRO A 646 22.43 -10.07 17.92
C PRO A 646 22.20 -11.57 17.97
N LEU A 647 21.50 -12.13 16.98
CA LEU A 647 21.17 -13.57 16.89
C LEU A 647 22.02 -14.33 15.87
N ALA A 648 23.02 -13.69 15.23
CA ALA A 648 23.82 -14.32 14.21
C ALA A 648 24.59 -15.53 14.79
N LEU A 649 24.44 -16.69 14.14
CA LEU A 649 25.16 -17.92 14.50
C LEU A 649 26.48 -18.06 13.76
N VAL A 650 26.64 -17.36 12.63
CA VAL A 650 27.81 -17.46 11.75
C VAL A 650 28.38 -16.06 11.45
N GLY A 651 29.69 -15.99 11.21
CA GLY A 651 30.38 -14.75 10.86
C GLY A 651 30.38 -14.50 9.35
N GLU A 652 30.97 -13.36 8.94
CA GLU A 652 31.02 -12.89 7.56
C GLU A 652 31.67 -13.88 6.57
N GLY A 653 32.62 -14.70 7.02
CA GLY A 653 33.24 -15.74 6.20
C GLY A 653 32.27 -16.82 5.69
N PHE A 654 31.07 -16.92 6.25
CA PHE A 654 30.04 -17.86 5.82
C PHE A 654 29.16 -17.31 4.67
N ALA A 655 29.28 -16.04 4.32
CA ALA A 655 28.42 -15.37 3.34
C ALA A 655 28.30 -16.11 1.98
N PRO A 656 29.38 -16.65 1.36
CA PRO A 656 29.23 -17.40 0.10
C PRO A 656 28.40 -18.68 0.24
N THR A 657 28.59 -19.40 1.36
CA THR A 657 27.79 -20.61 1.68
C THR A 657 26.33 -20.25 1.97
N ALA A 658 26.09 -19.17 2.71
CA ALA A 658 24.75 -18.66 2.99
C ALA A 658 23.97 -18.27 1.72
N GLN A 659 24.65 -17.76 0.69
CA GLN A 659 24.03 -17.45 -0.61
C GLN A 659 23.51 -18.72 -1.30
N TRP A 660 24.31 -19.78 -1.37
CA TRP A 660 23.89 -21.03 -1.98
C TRP A 660 22.78 -21.72 -1.18
N LEU A 661 22.92 -21.77 0.15
CA LEU A 661 21.87 -22.32 1.03
C LEU A 661 20.57 -21.50 0.91
N GLY A 662 20.67 -20.17 0.84
CA GLY A 662 19.55 -19.28 0.64
C GLY A 662 18.83 -19.53 -0.69
N LEU A 663 19.59 -19.68 -1.79
CA LEU A 663 19.04 -20.01 -3.10
C LEU A 663 18.30 -21.36 -3.09
N VAL A 664 18.91 -22.40 -2.53
CA VAL A 664 18.30 -23.73 -2.45
C VAL A 664 17.03 -23.70 -1.60
N ALA A 665 17.07 -23.08 -0.43
CA ALA A 665 15.89 -22.93 0.43
C ALA A 665 14.77 -22.11 -0.25
N PHE A 666 15.11 -21.02 -0.93
CA PHE A 666 14.18 -20.20 -1.71
C PHE A 666 13.47 -21.04 -2.79
N VAL A 667 14.23 -21.79 -3.59
CA VAL A 667 13.66 -22.65 -4.63
C VAL A 667 12.77 -23.72 -4.03
N LEU A 668 13.18 -24.36 -2.94
CA LEU A 668 12.37 -25.38 -2.26
C LEU A 668 11.03 -24.82 -1.76
N VAL A 669 11.03 -23.61 -1.19
CA VAL A 669 9.78 -22.98 -0.74
C VAL A 669 8.89 -22.61 -1.95
N CYS A 670 9.46 -22.10 -3.03
CA CYS A 670 8.70 -21.82 -4.27
C CYS A 670 8.09 -23.12 -4.84
N VAL A 671 8.81 -24.21 -4.85
CA VAL A 671 8.30 -25.53 -5.29
C VAL A 671 7.19 -26.03 -4.34
N ALA A 672 7.37 -25.90 -3.04
CA ALA A 672 6.36 -26.27 -2.05
C ALA A 672 5.07 -25.43 -2.22
N PHE A 673 5.22 -24.11 -2.46
CA PHE A 673 4.13 -23.20 -2.79
C PHE A 673 3.34 -23.71 -4.01
N CYS A 674 4.04 -23.98 -5.11
CA CYS A 674 3.42 -24.47 -6.35
C CYS A 674 2.69 -25.81 -6.14
N ARG A 675 3.34 -26.76 -5.45
CA ARG A 675 2.72 -28.06 -5.15
C ARG A 675 1.46 -27.92 -4.30
N ARG A 676 1.48 -27.00 -3.33
CA ARG A 676 0.34 -26.80 -2.44
C ARG A 676 -0.84 -26.13 -3.14
N VAL A 677 -0.60 -25.20 -4.06
CA VAL A 677 -1.66 -24.58 -4.89
C VAL A 677 -2.28 -25.64 -5.79
N LEU A 678 -1.47 -26.47 -6.48
CA LEU A 678 -1.94 -27.51 -7.40
C LEU A 678 -2.56 -28.73 -6.71
N ALA A 679 -2.24 -29.01 -5.44
CA ALA A 679 -2.82 -30.14 -4.69
C ALA A 679 -4.29 -29.91 -4.28
N ALA A 680 -4.82 -28.70 -4.40
CA ALA A 680 -6.20 -28.36 -4.04
C ALA A 680 -7.25 -28.93 -5.02
N ALA A 681 -6.83 -29.32 -6.18
CA ALA A 681 -7.71 -29.88 -7.22
C ALA A 681 -7.90 -31.41 -7.11
N ARG A 682 -7.51 -32.01 -5.99
CA ARG A 682 -7.82 -33.38 -5.62
C ARG A 682 -8.83 -33.34 -4.48
#